data_6b3f8f67f0998b2529f41d8210249d61
#
_entry.id   6b3f8f67f0998b2529f41d8210249d61
#
_cell.length_a   1.000
_cell.length_b   1.000
_cell.length_c   1.000
_cell.angle_alpha   90.00
_cell.angle_beta   90.00
_cell.angle_gamma   90.00
#
_symmetry.space_group_name_H-M   'P 1'
#
loop_
_entity.id
_entity.type
_entity.pdbx_description
1 polymer ?
#
loop_
_entity_poly.entity_id
_entity_poly.type
_entity_poly.pdbx_seq_one_letter_code
_entity_poly.pdbx_strand_id
1 'polypeptide(L)'
;MGTDAGTDKSEKAPIGGRTSLTQLDTWLETMDGETLCLTGKVTDCWQPVDGTRENASFLLKDLSIEADASSFVFSGDSAETTDNLSQISGSADADQMSVLISSQKTTSQINEMQEIFGKNASALCYLQEDEALPKAGSYVRVFGEVSPFLQATNPGEFDTAAYYRRKDCLFALRKTKITAQTKNYGRLEEFLSQLRYESEVLFRKQLGEKNGATASAMVLGRKKGMDSEVKALYQGAGISHLLAISGLHLSLIGAGLFGFLKKVRLPVTLSAGISTWILIVYAQLTGMGISTRRALVMFLLFLAAGLLKRTPDLPTSLAVAALLLLVPKPQRILDAGFQLSFSAVIGIAVMIPVLQDGWEDVAPSLRVTNRVTDGVAGWNLVRAAIARACRFLCKNILAGLGITMTMLPFLLIHFYEWSPWSVLLNLAVIPLMGILLPCLIGLQLVARLTALAHCLELPQHLLCAAIEAIFSCYEQLCRFTMALPGSILHTGYPTWQALAAYTIGLIALAVSGKKLRPHLRLAAAVRLMGHFLIRLPGELNVTMLDVGQGECVGIETREHHVYLVDAGSTSKKKTGQYQIIPWLKYIGTRSVEGIFITHWDEDHISAVGELLEWSKSSRVKIRRIFLPDVALKDEVLETLLQQIEEANVSVEYLSAGEHMTDGALQISCLHPYAKKMPEDRNDASLVLRLSQGDFQMLLTGD
;
A
#
# COMPACT_ATOMS: atom_id res chain seq x y z
N MET A 1 14.87 -60.88 30.69
CA MET A 1 15.67 -60.10 31.61
C MET A 1 16.01 -58.86 30.83
N GLY A 2 15.35 -57.77 30.86
CA GLY A 2 14.85 -56.95 31.96
C GLY A 2 15.87 -55.88 32.24
N THR A 3 15.65 -54.66 31.77
CA THR A 3 15.74 -53.47 32.61
C THR A 3 15.35 -52.26 31.80
N ASP A 4 14.30 -51.61 32.24
CA ASP A 4 13.90 -50.24 31.92
C ASP A 4 15.02 -49.25 32.23
N ALA A 5 15.18 -48.25 31.32
CA ALA A 5 15.78 -46.99 31.66
C ALA A 5 14.93 -45.86 31.01
N GLY A 6 14.08 -45.29 31.85
CA GLY A 6 13.31 -44.11 31.52
C GLY A 6 14.22 -42.93 31.22
N THR A 7 14.08 -42.34 30.06
CA THR A 7 14.61 -41.04 29.73
C THR A 7 13.49 -40.01 29.83
N ASP A 8 13.52 -39.30 30.94
CA ASP A 8 12.77 -38.07 31.20
C ASP A 8 13.16 -37.04 30.13
N LYS A 9 12.32 -36.88 29.12
CA LYS A 9 12.39 -35.72 28.19
C LYS A 9 11.55 -34.63 28.81
N SER A 10 12.21 -33.75 29.57
CA SER A 10 11.66 -32.45 29.88
C SER A 10 11.34 -31.69 28.55
N GLU A 11 10.10 -31.78 28.13
CA GLU A 11 9.56 -30.90 27.12
C GLU A 11 9.68 -29.46 27.60
N LYS A 12 10.63 -28.71 27.00
CA LYS A 12 10.64 -27.26 27.09
C LYS A 12 9.37 -26.79 26.46
N ALA A 13 8.48 -26.19 27.23
CA ALA A 13 7.29 -25.49 26.77
C ALA A 13 7.64 -24.53 25.64
N PRO A 14 6.94 -24.55 24.50
CA PRO A 14 7.16 -23.62 23.44
C PRO A 14 6.74 -22.21 23.92
N ILE A 15 7.57 -21.22 23.58
CA ILE A 15 7.36 -19.82 23.85
C ILE A 15 5.94 -19.45 23.44
N GLY A 16 5.11 -19.01 24.39
CA GLY A 16 3.65 -18.84 24.31
C GLY A 16 3.05 -17.90 23.24
N GLY A 17 3.80 -17.55 22.19
CA GLY A 17 3.30 -16.74 21.10
C GLY A 17 2.88 -17.51 19.83
N ARG A 18 3.39 -18.72 19.61
CA ARG A 18 3.05 -19.50 18.40
C ARG A 18 1.78 -20.33 18.55
N THR A 19 1.50 -20.86 19.74
CA THR A 19 0.28 -21.64 20.02
C THR A 19 -0.98 -20.79 19.97
N SER A 20 -0.95 -19.56 20.44
CA SER A 20 -2.11 -18.65 20.41
C SER A 20 -2.48 -18.15 19.00
N LEU A 21 -1.50 -17.96 18.10
CA LEU A 21 -1.77 -17.54 16.72
C LEU A 21 -2.40 -18.67 15.89
N THR A 22 -1.93 -19.90 16.06
CA THR A 22 -2.51 -21.07 15.37
C THR A 22 -3.95 -21.35 15.86
N GLN A 23 -4.21 -21.17 17.14
CA GLN A 23 -5.56 -21.29 17.70
C GLN A 23 -6.51 -20.19 17.15
N LEU A 24 -6.04 -18.97 17.03
CA LEU A 24 -6.81 -17.88 16.43
C LEU A 24 -7.15 -18.16 14.97
N ASP A 25 -6.18 -18.65 14.18
CA ASP A 25 -6.39 -18.94 12.76
C ASP A 25 -7.42 -20.07 12.59
N THR A 26 -7.26 -21.16 13.32
CA THR A 26 -8.22 -22.29 13.30
C THR A 26 -9.63 -21.82 13.72
N TRP A 27 -9.73 -20.93 14.72
CA TRP A 27 -11.00 -20.39 15.13
C TRP A 27 -11.62 -19.50 14.05
N LEU A 28 -10.84 -18.61 13.44
CA LEU A 28 -11.31 -17.73 12.38
C LEU A 28 -11.82 -18.52 11.17
N GLU A 29 -11.16 -19.61 10.80
CA GLU A 29 -11.60 -20.52 9.74
C GLU A 29 -12.95 -21.18 10.07
N THR A 30 -13.15 -21.57 11.33
CA THR A 30 -14.45 -22.16 11.77
C THR A 30 -15.57 -21.14 11.89
N MET A 31 -15.24 -19.84 11.96
CA MET A 31 -16.20 -18.75 12.12
C MET A 31 -16.48 -18.01 10.82
N ASP A 32 -15.86 -18.37 9.70
CA ASP A 32 -16.11 -17.70 8.42
C ASP A 32 -17.58 -17.83 8.02
N GLY A 33 -18.23 -16.69 7.76
CA GLY A 33 -19.65 -16.61 7.46
C GLY A 33 -20.58 -16.74 8.67
N GLU A 34 -20.09 -17.15 9.84
CA GLU A 34 -20.87 -17.25 11.06
C GLU A 34 -21.16 -15.87 11.67
N THR A 35 -22.26 -15.76 12.36
CA THR A 35 -22.69 -14.51 12.98
C THR A 35 -22.14 -14.38 14.40
N LEU A 36 -21.58 -13.21 14.71
CA LEU A 36 -20.97 -12.91 16.00
C LEU A 36 -21.53 -11.63 16.61
N CYS A 37 -21.76 -11.65 17.92
CA CYS A 37 -22.10 -10.48 18.69
C CYS A 37 -20.89 -9.96 19.44
N LEU A 38 -20.54 -8.69 19.20
CA LEU A 38 -19.39 -8.03 19.82
C LEU A 38 -19.77 -6.72 20.47
N THR A 39 -19.10 -6.39 21.57
CA THR A 39 -19.08 -5.04 22.12
C THR A 39 -17.66 -4.46 22.01
N GLY A 40 -17.60 -3.15 21.84
CA GLY A 40 -16.31 -2.47 21.78
C GLY A 40 -16.46 -0.98 21.55
N LYS A 41 -15.32 -0.28 21.59
CA LYS A 41 -15.21 1.17 21.40
C LYS A 41 -14.99 1.51 19.93
N VAL A 42 -15.81 2.39 19.37
CA VAL A 42 -15.69 2.93 18.01
C VAL A 42 -14.50 3.90 17.92
N THR A 43 -13.58 3.69 17.00
CA THR A 43 -12.36 4.52 16.93
C THR A 43 -12.08 5.19 15.60
N ASP A 44 -12.46 4.60 14.49
CA ASP A 44 -12.28 5.18 13.14
C ASP A 44 -13.53 4.90 12.30
N CYS A 45 -14.15 5.95 11.79
CA CYS A 45 -15.37 5.87 11.00
C CYS A 45 -15.09 6.33 9.58
N TRP A 46 -15.65 5.61 8.62
CA TRP A 46 -15.61 5.99 7.22
C TRP A 46 -16.98 5.78 6.56
N GLN A 47 -17.41 6.76 5.79
CA GLN A 47 -18.59 6.66 4.92
C GLN A 47 -18.26 7.26 3.55
N PRO A 48 -18.92 6.79 2.47
CA PRO A 48 -18.83 7.40 1.15
C PRO A 48 -19.35 8.84 1.17
N VAL A 49 -18.81 9.67 0.26
CA VAL A 49 -19.17 11.09 0.15
C VAL A 49 -20.40 11.30 -0.73
N ASP A 50 -20.71 10.35 -1.59
CA ASP A 50 -21.83 10.34 -2.53
C ASP A 50 -23.23 10.22 -1.84
N GLY A 51 -23.23 10.09 -0.52
CA GLY A 51 -24.46 9.91 0.27
C GLY A 51 -24.97 8.48 0.28
N THR A 52 -24.36 7.56 -0.48
CA THR A 52 -24.64 6.13 -0.34
C THR A 52 -24.07 5.65 0.98
N ARG A 53 -24.70 4.65 1.60
CA ARG A 53 -24.17 3.99 2.80
C ARG A 53 -23.46 2.69 2.46
N GLU A 54 -23.39 2.36 1.18
CA GLU A 54 -22.65 1.20 0.71
C GLU A 54 -21.19 1.25 1.18
N ASN A 55 -20.76 0.17 1.82
CA ASN A 55 -19.39 0.03 2.36
C ASN A 55 -19.02 1.03 3.48
N ALA A 56 -19.95 1.72 4.11
CA ALA A 56 -19.67 2.48 5.32
C ALA A 56 -19.05 1.53 6.37
N SER A 57 -18.02 1.99 7.06
CA SER A 57 -17.27 1.11 7.97
C SER A 57 -16.69 1.87 9.15
N PHE A 58 -16.48 1.15 10.25
CA PHE A 58 -15.80 1.66 11.42
C PHE A 58 -14.89 0.59 12.04
N LEU A 59 -13.91 1.04 12.80
CA LEU A 59 -13.02 0.17 13.53
C LEU A 59 -13.48 0.07 14.98
N LEU A 60 -13.72 -1.15 15.44
CA LEU A 60 -14.08 -1.48 16.81
C LEU A 60 -12.84 -1.94 17.56
N LYS A 61 -12.54 -1.33 18.71
CA LYS A 61 -11.43 -1.69 19.61
C LYS A 61 -11.94 -2.15 20.95
N ASP A 62 -11.03 -2.73 21.74
CA ASP A 62 -11.34 -3.25 23.09
C ASP A 62 -12.51 -4.24 23.02
N LEU A 63 -12.37 -5.25 22.15
CA LEU A 63 -13.42 -6.20 21.83
C LEU A 63 -13.76 -7.08 23.01
N SER A 64 -15.06 -7.24 23.25
CA SER A 64 -15.63 -8.26 24.14
C SER A 64 -16.65 -9.07 23.36
N ILE A 65 -16.57 -10.39 23.45
CA ILE A 65 -17.54 -11.32 22.85
C ILE A 65 -18.64 -11.58 23.89
N GLU A 66 -19.89 -11.52 23.46
CA GLU A 66 -21.03 -11.83 24.32
C GLU A 66 -21.71 -13.13 23.89
N ALA A 67 -21.95 -13.98 24.88
CA ALA A 67 -22.59 -15.30 24.68
C ALA A 67 -24.11 -15.22 24.55
N ASP A 68 -24.72 -14.16 25.06
CA ASP A 68 -26.16 -14.04 25.14
C ASP A 68 -26.64 -12.60 24.94
N ALA A 69 -27.68 -12.44 24.16
CA ALA A 69 -28.29 -11.14 23.87
C ALA A 69 -28.98 -10.50 25.10
N SER A 70 -29.20 -11.25 26.18
CA SER A 70 -29.98 -10.84 27.35
C SER A 70 -29.18 -10.28 28.54
N SER A 71 -27.84 -10.45 28.58
CA SER A 71 -27.00 -10.07 29.73
C SER A 71 -26.13 -8.86 29.47
N PHE A 72 -26.72 -7.68 29.44
CA PHE A 72 -25.94 -6.43 29.27
C PHE A 72 -25.88 -5.62 30.55
N VAL A 73 -24.72 -5.58 31.19
CA VAL A 73 -24.38 -4.59 32.20
C VAL A 73 -23.06 -3.92 31.79
N PHE A 74 -23.09 -2.65 31.45
CA PHE A 74 -21.87 -1.86 31.31
C PHE A 74 -21.15 -1.79 32.65
N SER A 75 -20.04 -2.48 32.81
CA SER A 75 -19.13 -2.27 33.96
C SER A 75 -18.37 -0.96 33.77
N GLY A 76 -19.01 0.12 34.04
CA GLY A 76 -18.40 1.46 34.13
C GLY A 76 -18.95 2.14 35.36
N ASP A 77 -18.04 2.48 36.28
CA ASP A 77 -18.34 3.20 37.51
C ASP A 77 -19.14 4.47 37.26
N SER A 78 -20.46 4.38 37.38
CA SER A 78 -21.37 5.43 37.85
C SER A 78 -22.81 4.95 37.83
N ALA A 79 -23.46 5.07 38.98
CA ALA A 79 -24.84 4.66 39.26
C ALA A 79 -25.93 5.40 38.46
N GLU A 80 -25.57 6.26 37.50
CA GLU A 80 -26.54 7.02 36.68
C GLU A 80 -26.94 6.32 35.37
N THR A 81 -26.35 5.16 35.02
CA THR A 81 -26.57 4.49 33.73
C THR A 81 -27.75 3.50 33.74
N THR A 82 -28.20 3.06 34.88
CA THR A 82 -29.24 2.03 35.01
C THR A 82 -30.68 2.51 34.72
N ASP A 83 -30.99 3.79 34.94
CA ASP A 83 -32.35 4.32 34.72
C ASP A 83 -32.70 4.60 33.25
N ASN A 84 -31.73 4.65 32.35
CA ASN A 84 -31.98 4.94 30.94
C ASN A 84 -32.09 3.68 30.04
N LEU A 85 -31.79 2.50 30.56
CA LEU A 85 -31.90 1.23 29.84
C LEU A 85 -33.28 0.57 29.92
N SER A 86 -34.05 0.91 30.95
CA SER A 86 -35.43 0.40 31.10
C SER A 86 -36.43 0.97 30.08
N GLN A 87 -36.07 2.00 29.31
CA GLN A 87 -36.92 2.60 28.27
C GLN A 87 -36.70 2.00 26.85
N ILE A 88 -35.73 1.08 26.66
CA ILE A 88 -35.45 0.46 25.35
C ILE A 88 -36.15 -0.92 25.18
N SER A 89 -36.87 -1.40 26.18
CA SER A 89 -37.53 -2.72 26.17
C SER A 89 -38.86 -2.76 25.40
N GLY A 90 -39.09 -1.90 24.45
CA GLY A 90 -40.34 -1.77 23.72
C GLY A 90 -40.28 -1.95 22.22
N SER A 91 -39.59 -2.98 21.68
CA SER A 91 -39.83 -3.38 20.29
C SER A 91 -39.78 -4.90 20.10
N ALA A 92 -40.78 -5.40 19.38
CA ALA A 92 -41.13 -6.81 19.19
C ALA A 92 -40.09 -7.67 18.40
N ASP A 93 -38.87 -7.15 18.14
CA ASP A 93 -37.84 -7.85 17.37
C ASP A 93 -36.88 -8.68 18.23
N ALA A 94 -36.98 -8.62 19.56
CA ALA A 94 -36.12 -9.37 20.47
C ALA A 94 -36.38 -10.88 20.43
N ASP A 95 -37.61 -11.30 20.17
CA ASP A 95 -37.99 -12.72 20.11
C ASP A 95 -37.60 -13.42 18.81
N GLN A 96 -37.45 -12.69 17.70
CA GLN A 96 -36.90 -13.27 16.45
C GLN A 96 -35.37 -13.38 16.47
N MET A 97 -34.67 -12.55 17.25
CA MET A 97 -33.23 -12.59 17.39
C MET A 97 -32.74 -13.76 18.25
N SER A 98 -33.52 -14.23 19.22
CA SER A 98 -33.16 -15.37 20.07
C SER A 98 -33.12 -16.72 19.33
N VAL A 99 -33.79 -16.82 18.19
CA VAL A 99 -33.86 -18.04 17.36
C VAL A 99 -32.65 -18.17 16.41
N LEU A 100 -31.94 -17.09 16.14
CA LEU A 100 -30.78 -17.08 15.22
C LEU A 100 -29.42 -17.45 15.88
N ILE A 101 -29.38 -17.52 17.23
CA ILE A 101 -28.16 -17.96 17.95
C ILE A 101 -28.27 -19.44 18.30
N SER A 102 -28.47 -20.28 17.33
CA SER A 102 -28.56 -21.73 17.54
C SER A 102 -27.26 -22.46 17.18
N SER A 103 -26.11 -22.00 17.67
CA SER A 103 -25.01 -22.92 17.90
C SER A 103 -24.64 -22.88 19.38
N GLN A 104 -24.92 -23.97 20.08
CA GLN A 104 -24.53 -24.23 21.48
C GLN A 104 -22.98 -24.18 21.61
N LYS A 105 -22.36 -23.00 21.49
CA LYS A 105 -20.98 -22.84 21.87
C LYS A 105 -20.93 -22.52 23.36
N THR A 106 -20.33 -23.39 24.12
CA THR A 106 -20.21 -23.37 25.59
C THR A 106 -19.50 -22.11 26.06
N THR A 107 -19.91 -21.55 27.20
CA THR A 107 -19.27 -20.40 27.87
C THR A 107 -17.75 -20.55 28.03
N SER A 108 -17.24 -21.78 28.07
CA SER A 108 -15.80 -22.09 28.09
C SER A 108 -15.08 -21.69 26.79
N GLN A 109 -15.68 -21.88 25.62
CA GLN A 109 -15.10 -21.50 24.34
C GLN A 109 -15.02 -19.98 24.17
N ILE A 110 -16.00 -19.26 24.71
CA ILE A 110 -16.03 -17.80 24.68
C ILE A 110 -14.96 -17.20 25.59
N ASN A 111 -14.75 -17.76 26.77
CA ASN A 111 -13.70 -17.34 27.69
C ASN A 111 -12.30 -17.62 27.12
N GLU A 112 -12.09 -18.76 26.47
CA GLU A 112 -10.85 -19.07 25.78
C GLU A 112 -10.55 -18.07 24.65
N MET A 113 -11.57 -17.64 23.92
CA MET A 113 -11.46 -16.62 22.88
C MET A 113 -11.12 -15.25 23.42
N GLN A 114 -11.68 -14.85 24.56
CA GLN A 114 -11.36 -13.57 25.20
C GLN A 114 -9.90 -13.49 25.63
N GLU A 115 -9.29 -14.62 26.02
CA GLU A 115 -7.84 -14.72 26.27
C GLU A 115 -7.02 -14.57 24.97
N ILE A 116 -7.49 -15.16 23.86
CA ILE A 116 -6.83 -15.09 22.53
C ILE A 116 -6.89 -13.66 21.96
N PHE A 117 -7.98 -12.94 22.15
CA PHE A 117 -8.12 -11.57 21.60
C PHE A 117 -7.17 -10.56 22.24
N GLY A 118 -6.81 -10.74 23.49
CA GLY A 118 -5.95 -9.77 24.21
C GLY A 118 -6.59 -8.38 24.36
N LYS A 119 -5.99 -7.53 25.19
CA LYS A 119 -6.53 -6.22 25.58
C LYS A 119 -6.64 -5.16 24.46
N ASN A 120 -6.04 -5.40 23.28
CA ASN A 120 -5.97 -4.40 22.19
C ASN A 120 -6.56 -4.89 20.87
N ALA A 121 -7.28 -6.00 20.87
CA ALA A 121 -7.89 -6.55 19.66
C ALA A 121 -8.89 -5.58 19.04
N SER A 122 -8.93 -5.52 17.71
CA SER A 122 -9.91 -4.73 16.97
C SER A 122 -10.51 -5.52 15.82
N ALA A 123 -11.70 -5.16 15.41
CA ALA A 123 -12.41 -5.69 14.25
C ALA A 123 -12.83 -4.55 13.31
N LEU A 124 -12.81 -4.81 12.02
CA LEU A 124 -13.27 -3.87 11.00
C LEU A 124 -14.73 -4.19 10.65
N CYS A 125 -15.63 -3.31 11.01
CA CYS A 125 -17.07 -3.52 10.83
C CYS A 125 -17.57 -2.81 9.56
N TYR A 126 -18.18 -3.54 8.64
CA TYR A 126 -18.88 -3.01 7.46
C TYR A 126 -20.37 -3.00 7.73
N LEU A 127 -20.95 -1.80 7.76
CA LEU A 127 -22.36 -1.59 8.07
C LEU A 127 -23.27 -2.13 6.96
N GLN A 128 -24.46 -2.55 7.35
CA GLN A 128 -25.56 -2.76 6.42
C GLN A 128 -26.06 -1.41 5.90
N GLU A 129 -26.61 -1.36 4.68
CA GLU A 129 -26.93 -0.09 3.98
C GLU A 129 -27.89 0.82 4.73
N ASP A 130 -28.81 0.25 5.53
CA ASP A 130 -29.81 1.00 6.29
C ASP A 130 -29.31 1.52 7.65
N GLU A 131 -28.12 1.12 8.08
CA GLU A 131 -27.59 1.45 9.40
C GLU A 131 -26.86 2.79 9.41
N ALA A 132 -27.07 3.58 10.48
CA ALA A 132 -26.35 4.83 10.69
C ALA A 132 -24.97 4.59 11.31
N LEU A 133 -23.95 5.37 10.87
CA LEU A 133 -22.62 5.33 11.47
C LEU A 133 -22.70 5.69 12.97
N PRO A 134 -22.06 4.89 13.83
CA PRO A 134 -21.98 5.19 15.26
C PRO A 134 -21.05 6.36 15.51
N LYS A 135 -21.25 7.08 16.61
CA LYS A 135 -20.38 8.17 17.02
C LYS A 135 -19.00 7.66 17.44
N ALA A 136 -17.95 8.31 16.97
CA ALA A 136 -16.58 7.97 17.34
C ALA A 136 -16.37 8.12 18.86
N GLY A 137 -15.72 7.14 19.48
CA GLY A 137 -15.49 7.09 20.91
C GLY A 137 -16.64 6.55 21.74
N SER A 138 -17.79 6.20 21.13
CA SER A 138 -18.89 5.48 21.82
C SER A 138 -18.59 4.00 21.91
N TYR A 139 -19.15 3.34 22.91
CA TYR A 139 -19.23 1.88 22.95
C TYR A 139 -20.48 1.41 22.23
N VAL A 140 -20.34 0.41 21.39
CA VAL A 140 -21.45 -0.17 20.63
C VAL A 140 -21.48 -1.68 20.80
N ARG A 141 -22.69 -2.23 20.74
CA ARG A 141 -22.92 -3.65 20.55
C ARG A 141 -23.29 -3.85 19.10
N VAL A 142 -22.59 -4.74 18.42
CA VAL A 142 -22.76 -5.02 17.02
C VAL A 142 -22.95 -6.50 16.77
N PHE A 143 -23.70 -6.80 15.73
CA PHE A 143 -24.00 -8.14 15.26
C PHE A 143 -23.66 -8.22 13.78
N GLY A 144 -22.86 -9.19 13.35
CA GLY A 144 -22.44 -9.28 11.95
C GLY A 144 -21.78 -10.61 11.61
N GLU A 145 -21.65 -10.88 10.32
CA GLU A 145 -21.00 -12.06 9.77
C GLU A 145 -19.47 -11.91 9.85
N VAL A 146 -18.80 -12.88 10.45
CA VAL A 146 -17.33 -12.91 10.53
C VAL A 146 -16.75 -13.16 9.14
N SER A 147 -15.78 -12.39 8.77
CA SER A 147 -15.02 -12.56 7.54
C SER A 147 -13.52 -12.48 7.88
N PRO A 148 -12.81 -13.61 7.93
CA PRO A 148 -11.39 -13.65 8.18
C PRO A 148 -10.61 -12.88 7.11
N PHE A 149 -9.48 -12.29 7.48
CA PHE A 149 -8.56 -11.76 6.50
C PHE A 149 -7.76 -12.89 5.88
N LEU A 150 -7.74 -12.94 4.55
CA LEU A 150 -7.06 -13.99 3.80
C LEU A 150 -5.54 -13.87 3.96
N GLN A 151 -4.90 -15.01 4.14
CA GLN A 151 -3.45 -15.15 4.06
C GLN A 151 -3.05 -15.22 2.58
N ALA A 152 -1.84 -14.80 2.26
CA ALA A 152 -1.30 -14.96 0.91
C ALA A 152 -1.04 -16.46 0.65
N THR A 153 -1.61 -16.97 -0.42
CA THR A 153 -1.42 -18.36 -0.87
C THR A 153 -0.44 -18.43 -2.03
N ASN A 154 -0.27 -17.32 -2.77
CA ASN A 154 0.64 -17.24 -3.90
C ASN A 154 1.88 -16.40 -3.59
N PRO A 155 3.05 -16.72 -4.17
CA PRO A 155 4.21 -15.86 -4.09
C PRO A 155 3.91 -14.46 -4.64
N GLY A 156 4.27 -13.42 -3.89
CA GLY A 156 4.03 -12.04 -4.30
C GLY A 156 2.66 -11.49 -3.96
N GLU A 157 1.71 -12.30 -3.60
CA GLU A 157 0.38 -11.89 -3.16
C GLU A 157 0.43 -11.07 -1.87
N PHE A 158 -0.49 -10.13 -1.73
CA PHE A 158 -0.57 -9.29 -0.54
C PHE A 158 -1.20 -10.05 0.63
N ASP A 159 -0.42 -10.33 1.66
CA ASP A 159 -0.91 -10.95 2.89
C ASP A 159 -1.75 -9.98 3.72
N THR A 160 -3.06 -10.04 3.48
CA THR A 160 -4.06 -9.22 4.15
C THR A 160 -4.13 -9.53 5.64
N ALA A 161 -4.05 -10.80 6.02
CA ALA A 161 -4.07 -11.24 7.40
C ALA A 161 -2.88 -10.69 8.19
N ALA A 162 -1.66 -10.85 7.68
CA ALA A 162 -0.47 -10.31 8.32
C ALA A 162 -0.49 -8.77 8.40
N TYR A 163 -1.02 -8.08 7.38
CA TYR A 163 -1.14 -6.63 7.38
C TYR A 163 -2.07 -6.11 8.48
N TYR A 164 -3.27 -6.70 8.61
CA TYR A 164 -4.25 -6.27 9.61
C TYR A 164 -3.85 -6.70 11.02
N ARG A 165 -3.24 -7.89 11.21
CA ARG A 165 -2.70 -8.34 12.50
C ARG A 165 -1.63 -7.40 13.05
N ARG A 166 -0.72 -6.87 12.20
CA ARG A 166 0.23 -5.83 12.61
C ARG A 166 -0.44 -4.54 13.12
N LYS A 167 -1.72 -4.34 12.77
CA LYS A 167 -2.56 -3.22 13.24
C LYS A 167 -3.49 -3.60 14.40
N ASP A 168 -3.35 -4.81 14.97
CA ASP A 168 -4.23 -5.40 15.97
C ASP A 168 -5.67 -5.62 15.49
N CYS A 169 -5.91 -5.65 14.19
CA CYS A 169 -7.20 -5.94 13.60
C CYS A 169 -7.22 -7.43 13.20
N LEU A 170 -8.10 -8.20 13.82
CA LEU A 170 -8.05 -9.66 13.71
C LEU A 170 -8.91 -10.19 12.56
N PHE A 171 -10.09 -9.59 12.34
CA PHE A 171 -11.05 -9.99 11.32
C PHE A 171 -11.95 -8.81 10.92
N ALA A 172 -12.74 -9.00 9.87
CA ALA A 172 -13.82 -8.10 9.51
C ALA A 172 -15.18 -8.68 9.93
N LEU A 173 -16.13 -7.79 10.23
CA LEU A 173 -17.55 -8.13 10.32
C LEU A 173 -18.27 -7.52 9.11
N ARG A 174 -19.01 -8.34 8.39
CA ARG A 174 -19.84 -7.91 7.25
C ARG A 174 -21.29 -7.83 7.67
N LYS A 175 -22.11 -7.06 6.93
CA LYS A 175 -23.51 -6.84 7.17
C LYS A 175 -23.80 -6.48 8.65
N THR A 176 -22.96 -5.62 9.20
CA THR A 176 -22.99 -5.30 10.63
C THR A 176 -24.21 -4.46 10.96
N LYS A 177 -24.99 -4.90 11.97
CA LYS A 177 -26.07 -4.15 12.60
C LYS A 177 -25.68 -3.69 13.98
N ILE A 178 -26.10 -2.47 14.36
CA ILE A 178 -25.86 -1.89 15.68
C ILE A 178 -27.09 -2.13 16.54
N THR A 179 -26.96 -2.96 17.56
CA THR A 179 -28.09 -3.28 18.47
C THR A 179 -28.17 -2.36 19.66
N ALA A 180 -27.04 -1.81 20.12
CA ALA A 180 -27.00 -0.84 21.20
C ALA A 180 -25.82 0.13 21.04
N GLN A 181 -25.99 1.37 21.49
CA GLN A 181 -24.94 2.39 21.49
C GLN A 181 -25.04 3.23 22.76
N THR A 182 -23.89 3.49 23.41
CA THR A 182 -23.83 4.39 24.56
C THR A 182 -24.07 5.84 24.18
N LYS A 183 -24.75 6.59 25.06
CA LYS A 183 -24.91 8.05 24.90
C LYS A 183 -23.59 8.80 25.07
N ASN A 184 -22.65 8.26 25.88
CA ASN A 184 -21.33 8.82 26.08
C ASN A 184 -20.42 8.47 24.90
N TYR A 185 -19.75 9.48 24.34
CA TYR A 185 -18.83 9.35 23.21
C TYR A 185 -17.64 10.30 23.37
N GLY A 186 -16.57 10.03 22.66
CA GLY A 186 -15.36 10.85 22.66
C GLY A 186 -15.59 12.16 21.88
N ARG A 187 -15.88 13.26 22.58
CA ARG A 187 -16.18 14.55 21.91
C ARG A 187 -15.11 14.99 20.93
N LEU A 188 -13.83 14.82 21.28
CA LEU A 188 -12.71 15.15 20.39
C LEU A 188 -12.62 14.16 19.21
N GLU A 189 -12.77 12.86 19.48
CA GLU A 189 -12.72 11.80 18.47
C GLU A 189 -13.84 12.00 17.43
N GLU A 190 -15.05 12.30 17.91
CA GLU A 190 -16.22 12.59 17.06
C GLU A 190 -16.03 13.89 16.25
N PHE A 191 -15.58 14.97 16.89
CA PHE A 191 -15.29 16.23 16.20
C PHE A 191 -14.25 16.03 15.07
N LEU A 192 -13.18 15.29 15.33
CA LEU A 192 -12.15 15.00 14.32
C LEU A 192 -12.68 14.10 13.19
N SER A 193 -13.57 13.16 13.52
CA SER A 193 -14.21 12.30 12.52
C SER A 193 -15.13 13.11 11.60
N GLN A 194 -15.97 13.97 12.17
CA GLN A 194 -16.84 14.87 11.43
C GLN A 194 -16.04 15.88 10.58
N LEU A 195 -15.01 16.52 11.19
CA LEU A 195 -14.13 17.45 10.48
C LEU A 195 -13.45 16.78 9.27
N ARG A 196 -13.05 15.52 9.42
CA ARG A 196 -12.44 14.72 8.35
C ARG A 196 -13.43 14.48 7.22
N TYR A 197 -14.65 14.08 7.55
CA TYR A 197 -15.72 13.85 6.56
C TYR A 197 -16.09 15.14 5.83
N GLU A 198 -16.41 16.21 6.57
CA GLU A 198 -16.76 17.51 5.98
C GLU A 198 -15.64 18.06 5.08
N SER A 199 -14.37 17.85 5.49
CA SER A 199 -13.22 18.27 4.69
C SER A 199 -13.10 17.50 3.39
N GLU A 200 -13.40 16.19 3.42
CA GLU A 200 -13.44 15.35 2.21
C GLU A 200 -14.57 15.78 1.28
N VAL A 201 -15.79 15.99 1.79
CA VAL A 201 -16.94 16.50 1.03
C VAL A 201 -16.60 17.85 0.38
N LEU A 202 -15.97 18.74 1.14
CA LEU A 202 -15.58 20.06 0.64
C LEU A 202 -14.54 19.95 -0.49
N PHE A 203 -13.52 19.10 -0.35
CA PHE A 203 -12.55 18.90 -1.43
C PHE A 203 -13.22 18.37 -2.70
N ARG A 204 -14.11 17.38 -2.60
CA ARG A 204 -14.83 16.85 -3.78
C ARG A 204 -15.74 17.88 -4.42
N LYS A 205 -16.46 18.65 -3.60
CA LYS A 205 -17.33 19.73 -4.08
C LYS A 205 -16.56 20.82 -4.82
N GLN A 206 -15.35 21.18 -4.36
CA GLN A 206 -14.58 22.30 -4.90
C GLN A 206 -13.66 21.92 -6.08
N LEU A 207 -13.12 20.71 -6.07
CA LEU A 207 -12.09 20.24 -7.02
C LEU A 207 -12.58 19.11 -7.93
N GLY A 208 -13.84 18.69 -7.81
CA GLY A 208 -14.39 17.52 -8.48
C GLY A 208 -13.95 16.19 -7.86
N GLU A 209 -14.54 15.08 -8.30
CA GLU A 209 -14.32 13.75 -7.70
C GLU A 209 -12.84 13.32 -7.72
N LYS A 210 -12.21 13.36 -8.89
CA LYS A 210 -10.83 12.91 -9.11
C LYS A 210 -9.81 13.68 -8.26
N ASN A 211 -9.82 15.02 -8.41
CA ASN A 211 -8.87 15.88 -7.70
C ASN A 211 -9.19 16.00 -6.21
N GLY A 212 -10.48 16.03 -5.85
CA GLY A 212 -10.94 16.07 -4.47
C GLY A 212 -10.56 14.81 -3.68
N ALA A 213 -10.72 13.62 -4.27
CA ALA A 213 -10.26 12.37 -3.66
C ALA A 213 -8.74 12.34 -3.49
N THR A 214 -7.98 12.84 -4.48
CA THR A 214 -6.52 12.97 -4.41
C THR A 214 -6.09 13.93 -3.31
N ALA A 215 -6.74 15.10 -3.19
CA ALA A 215 -6.51 16.06 -2.12
C ALA A 215 -6.80 15.46 -0.73
N SER A 216 -7.90 14.70 -0.60
CA SER A 216 -8.26 13.99 0.63
C SER A 216 -7.22 12.94 1.01
N ALA A 217 -6.69 12.18 0.05
CA ALA A 217 -5.61 11.24 0.30
C ALA A 217 -4.34 11.95 0.82
N MET A 218 -3.96 13.08 0.22
CA MET A 218 -2.75 13.83 0.59
C MET A 218 -2.85 14.58 1.92
N VAL A 219 -4.03 15.16 2.25
CA VAL A 219 -4.20 16.00 3.45
C VAL A 219 -4.78 15.22 4.62
N LEU A 220 -5.75 14.36 4.38
CA LEU A 220 -6.50 13.64 5.43
C LEU A 220 -6.07 12.18 5.59
N GLY A 221 -5.27 11.65 4.64
CA GLY A 221 -4.85 10.25 4.61
C GLY A 221 -5.93 9.29 4.14
N ARG A 222 -7.06 9.78 3.61
CA ARG A 222 -8.17 8.98 3.11
C ARG A 222 -7.95 8.56 1.66
N LYS A 223 -7.63 7.28 1.46
CA LYS A 223 -7.36 6.71 0.14
C LYS A 223 -8.57 5.99 -0.48
N LYS A 224 -9.61 5.72 0.30
CA LYS A 224 -10.84 5.10 -0.20
C LYS A 224 -11.55 6.06 -1.17
N GLY A 225 -12.08 5.53 -2.27
CA GLY A 225 -12.75 6.33 -3.29
C GLY A 225 -11.80 7.17 -4.16
N MET A 226 -10.49 6.89 -4.14
CA MET A 226 -9.54 7.51 -5.08
C MET A 226 -9.59 6.78 -6.42
N ASP A 227 -9.52 7.53 -7.50
CA ASP A 227 -9.48 7.03 -8.86
C ASP A 227 -8.33 6.01 -9.04
N SER A 228 -8.65 4.83 -9.59
CA SER A 228 -7.71 3.73 -9.79
C SER A 228 -6.62 4.06 -10.81
N GLU A 229 -6.95 4.84 -11.87
CA GLU A 229 -5.98 5.28 -12.88
C GLU A 229 -4.95 6.23 -12.26
N VAL A 230 -5.39 7.22 -11.48
CA VAL A 230 -4.48 8.16 -10.78
C VAL A 230 -3.58 7.42 -9.81
N LYS A 231 -4.14 6.46 -9.06
CA LYS A 231 -3.36 5.63 -8.11
C LYS A 231 -2.29 4.81 -8.83
N ALA A 232 -2.66 4.14 -9.93
CA ALA A 232 -1.74 3.36 -10.75
C ALA A 232 -0.65 4.23 -11.39
N LEU A 233 -1.04 5.39 -11.93
CA LEU A 233 -0.11 6.37 -12.53
C LEU A 233 0.93 6.86 -11.52
N TYR A 234 0.51 7.24 -10.30
CA TYR A 234 1.42 7.72 -9.27
C TYR A 234 2.31 6.60 -8.71
N GLN A 235 1.78 5.37 -8.67
CA GLN A 235 2.55 4.20 -8.26
C GLN A 235 3.62 3.86 -9.30
N GLY A 236 3.26 3.76 -10.58
CA GLY A 236 4.19 3.47 -11.67
C GLY A 236 5.28 4.55 -11.82
N ALA A 237 4.92 5.82 -11.66
CA ALA A 237 5.88 6.92 -11.66
C ALA A 237 6.78 7.00 -10.40
N GLY A 238 6.50 6.19 -9.35
CA GLY A 238 7.29 6.13 -8.11
C GLY A 238 7.02 7.27 -7.13
N ILE A 239 5.88 7.98 -7.24
CA ILE A 239 5.48 9.06 -6.34
C ILE A 239 4.28 8.74 -5.46
N SER A 240 3.90 7.47 -5.32
CA SER A 240 2.80 7.02 -4.46
C SER A 240 2.95 7.44 -2.98
N HIS A 241 4.18 7.77 -2.55
CA HIS A 241 4.45 8.29 -1.21
C HIS A 241 3.81 9.66 -0.93
N LEU A 242 3.42 10.42 -1.97
CA LEU A 242 2.66 11.67 -1.82
C LEU A 242 1.21 11.43 -1.40
N LEU A 243 0.65 10.27 -1.78
CA LEU A 243 -0.69 9.84 -1.39
C LEU A 243 -0.75 9.30 0.04
N ALA A 244 0.38 9.21 0.70
CA ALA A 244 0.48 8.85 2.11
C ALA A 244 0.98 10.06 2.90
N ILE A 245 0.42 10.27 4.08
CA ILE A 245 0.91 11.32 4.95
C ILE A 245 2.33 10.96 5.38
N SER A 246 3.27 11.75 4.92
CA SER A 246 4.71 11.54 5.10
C SER A 246 5.30 12.51 6.12
N GLY A 247 6.57 12.25 6.48
CA GLY A 247 7.34 13.19 7.29
C GLY A 247 7.47 14.58 6.65
N LEU A 248 7.43 14.66 5.31
CA LEU A 248 7.46 15.93 4.59
C LEU A 248 6.22 16.79 4.92
N HIS A 249 5.02 16.18 4.92
CA HIS A 249 3.77 16.88 5.26
C HIS A 249 3.83 17.48 6.65
N LEU A 250 4.21 16.67 7.66
CA LEU A 250 4.31 17.16 9.04
C LEU A 250 5.40 18.22 9.20
N SER A 251 6.53 18.04 8.51
CA SER A 251 7.62 19.01 8.55
C SER A 251 7.22 20.34 7.90
N LEU A 252 6.53 20.32 6.76
CA LEU A 252 6.04 21.53 6.10
C LEU A 252 5.03 22.27 6.98
N ILE A 253 4.05 21.56 7.53
CA ILE A 253 3.04 22.16 8.43
C ILE A 253 3.72 22.66 9.71
N GLY A 254 4.50 21.82 10.39
CA GLY A 254 5.09 22.14 11.68
C GLY A 254 6.15 23.22 11.60
N ALA A 255 7.12 23.10 10.69
CA ALA A 255 8.18 24.10 10.53
C ALA A 255 7.63 25.40 9.92
N GLY A 256 6.66 25.29 8.99
CA GLY A 256 5.98 26.45 8.42
C GLY A 256 5.23 27.24 9.48
N LEU A 257 4.42 26.57 10.30
CA LEU A 257 3.68 27.18 11.40
C LEU A 257 4.62 27.78 12.45
N PHE A 258 5.61 27.02 12.91
CA PHE A 258 6.60 27.50 13.89
C PHE A 258 7.36 28.73 13.38
N GLY A 259 7.79 28.68 12.10
CA GLY A 259 8.45 29.81 11.45
C GLY A 259 7.54 31.03 11.31
N PHE A 260 6.26 30.83 10.94
CA PHE A 260 5.26 31.89 10.87
C PHE A 260 5.02 32.55 12.24
N LEU A 261 4.80 31.76 13.29
CA LEU A 261 4.57 32.29 14.65
C LEU A 261 5.78 33.09 15.16
N LYS A 262 6.99 32.65 14.85
CA LYS A 262 8.22 33.42 15.14
C LYS A 262 8.29 34.73 14.33
N LYS A 263 7.86 34.73 13.07
CA LYS A 263 7.82 35.93 12.22
C LYS A 263 6.82 36.96 12.76
N VAL A 264 5.74 36.51 13.37
CA VAL A 264 4.76 37.37 14.09
C VAL A 264 5.27 37.78 15.45
N ARG A 265 6.54 37.47 15.81
CA ARG A 265 7.22 37.83 17.03
C ARG A 265 6.68 37.18 18.33
N LEU A 266 5.99 36.04 18.23
CA LEU A 266 5.61 35.27 19.39
C LEU A 266 6.85 34.66 20.10
N PRO A 267 6.83 34.54 21.43
CA PRO A 267 7.90 33.86 22.17
C PRO A 267 8.14 32.44 21.65
N VAL A 268 9.41 32.01 21.66
CA VAL A 268 9.80 30.69 21.12
C VAL A 268 9.06 29.54 21.82
N THR A 269 8.91 29.65 23.13
CA THR A 269 8.20 28.66 23.96
C THR A 269 6.73 28.56 23.59
N LEU A 270 6.05 29.70 23.42
CA LEU A 270 4.65 29.73 23.00
C LEU A 270 4.48 29.22 21.54
N SER A 271 5.36 29.63 20.63
CA SER A 271 5.39 29.15 19.25
C SER A 271 5.58 27.63 19.18
N ALA A 272 6.49 27.08 20.01
CA ALA A 272 6.71 25.65 20.11
C ALA A 272 5.48 24.91 20.67
N GLY A 273 4.86 25.43 21.73
CA GLY A 273 3.65 24.86 22.33
C GLY A 273 2.47 24.79 21.37
N ILE A 274 2.18 25.91 20.67
CA ILE A 274 1.11 25.97 19.67
C ILE A 274 1.38 25.01 18.52
N SER A 275 2.62 25.00 17.99
CA SER A 275 2.98 24.09 16.88
C SER A 275 2.87 22.63 17.29
N THR A 276 3.30 22.27 18.50
CA THR A 276 3.15 20.91 19.06
C THR A 276 1.69 20.51 19.14
N TRP A 277 0.84 21.36 19.72
CA TRP A 277 -0.59 21.06 19.87
C TRP A 277 -1.28 20.86 18.53
N ILE A 278 -1.07 21.76 17.55
CA ILE A 278 -1.65 21.66 16.21
C ILE A 278 -1.16 20.40 15.50
N LEU A 279 0.13 20.04 15.60
CA LEU A 279 0.63 18.82 14.98
C LEU A 279 0.09 17.54 15.61
N ILE A 280 -0.13 17.50 16.92
CA ILE A 280 -0.78 16.37 17.59
C ILE A 280 -2.23 16.22 17.08
N VAL A 281 -2.98 17.32 17.04
CA VAL A 281 -4.36 17.31 16.51
C VAL A 281 -4.38 16.88 15.04
N TYR A 282 -3.47 17.40 14.22
CA TYR A 282 -3.35 17.01 12.82
C TYR A 282 -2.96 15.52 12.68
N ALA A 283 -2.04 15.03 13.48
CA ALA A 283 -1.67 13.62 13.47
C ALA A 283 -2.85 12.71 13.86
N GLN A 284 -3.69 13.12 14.82
CA GLN A 284 -4.94 12.42 15.18
C GLN A 284 -5.95 12.49 14.04
N LEU A 285 -6.14 13.68 13.44
CA LEU A 285 -7.01 13.87 12.27
C LEU A 285 -6.65 12.92 11.13
N THR A 286 -5.38 12.60 10.96
CA THR A 286 -4.85 11.77 9.85
C THR A 286 -4.72 10.28 10.20
N GLY A 287 -5.21 9.85 11.37
CA GLY A 287 -5.24 8.45 11.80
C GLY A 287 -3.93 7.90 12.38
N MET A 288 -2.96 8.77 12.76
CA MET A 288 -1.74 8.37 13.50
C MET A 288 -0.94 7.23 12.85
N GLY A 289 -0.80 7.22 11.53
CA GLY A 289 0.01 6.23 10.82
C GLY A 289 1.47 6.17 11.30
N ILE A 290 2.19 5.08 11.02
CA ILE A 290 3.57 4.86 11.51
C ILE A 290 4.51 5.99 11.06
N SER A 291 4.45 6.40 9.79
CA SER A 291 5.24 7.53 9.27
C SER A 291 4.89 8.85 9.93
N THR A 292 3.60 9.07 10.25
CA THR A 292 3.10 10.24 10.97
C THR A 292 3.62 10.29 12.40
N ARG A 293 3.55 9.15 13.12
CA ARG A 293 4.07 9.03 14.51
C ARG A 293 5.57 9.28 14.56
N ARG A 294 6.34 8.69 13.64
CA ARG A 294 7.78 8.93 13.54
C ARG A 294 8.08 10.42 13.34
N ALA A 295 7.43 11.04 12.36
CA ALA A 295 7.66 12.44 12.03
C ALA A 295 7.27 13.37 13.19
N LEU A 296 6.17 13.08 13.88
CA LEU A 296 5.74 13.81 15.06
C LEU A 296 6.80 13.73 16.17
N VAL A 297 7.26 12.52 16.52
CA VAL A 297 8.29 12.34 17.55
C VAL A 297 9.56 13.10 17.20
N MET A 298 10.05 12.96 15.95
CA MET A 298 11.26 13.66 15.52
C MET A 298 11.10 15.18 15.54
N PHE A 299 9.93 15.70 15.16
CA PHE A 299 9.65 17.13 15.22
C PHE A 299 9.56 17.64 16.66
N LEU A 300 8.96 16.87 17.56
CA LEU A 300 8.94 17.21 19.00
C LEU A 300 10.35 17.25 19.60
N LEU A 301 11.20 16.29 19.24
CA LEU A 301 12.61 16.29 19.65
C LEU A 301 13.38 17.48 19.08
N PHE A 302 13.10 17.88 17.84
CA PHE A 302 13.67 19.08 17.23
C PHE A 302 13.29 20.35 18.02
N LEU A 303 12.00 20.52 18.35
CA LEU A 303 11.53 21.65 19.17
C LEU A 303 12.13 21.64 20.57
N ALA A 304 12.15 20.46 21.22
CA ALA A 304 12.74 20.30 22.54
C ALA A 304 14.23 20.65 22.57
N ALA A 305 15.01 20.20 21.56
CA ALA A 305 16.41 20.56 21.42
C ALA A 305 16.59 22.08 21.29
N GLY A 306 15.74 22.75 20.49
CA GLY A 306 15.75 24.21 20.36
C GLY A 306 15.45 24.95 21.67
N LEU A 307 14.48 24.47 22.46
CA LEU A 307 14.15 25.02 23.78
C LEU A 307 15.28 24.82 24.79
N LEU A 308 15.94 23.66 24.75
CA LEU A 308 17.07 23.30 25.60
C LEU A 308 18.41 23.89 25.11
N LYS A 309 18.38 24.70 24.05
CA LYS A 309 19.57 25.27 23.40
C LYS A 309 20.61 24.21 23.01
N ARG A 310 20.14 23.04 22.59
CA ARG A 310 20.96 21.94 22.06
C ARG A 310 20.82 21.86 20.53
N THR A 311 21.84 21.37 19.86
CA THR A 311 21.79 21.07 18.42
C THR A 311 21.01 19.78 18.22
N PRO A 312 19.93 19.76 17.41
CA PRO A 312 19.24 18.54 17.10
C PRO A 312 20.12 17.65 16.23
N ASP A 313 20.31 16.40 16.66
CA ASP A 313 21.02 15.37 15.89
C ASP A 313 20.00 14.43 15.25
N LEU A 314 20.08 14.29 13.92
CA LEU A 314 19.12 13.52 13.14
C LEU A 314 19.20 12.02 13.43
N PRO A 315 20.38 11.36 13.46
CA PRO A 315 20.50 9.95 13.80
C PRO A 315 19.98 9.62 15.21
N THR A 316 20.32 10.42 16.21
CA THR A 316 19.83 10.24 17.60
C THR A 316 18.31 10.38 17.67
N SER A 317 17.74 11.40 17.02
CA SER A 317 16.30 11.59 16.96
C SER A 317 15.59 10.41 16.28
N LEU A 318 16.20 9.85 15.24
CA LEU A 318 15.68 8.67 14.55
C LEU A 318 15.74 7.42 15.44
N ALA A 319 16.82 7.21 16.17
CA ALA A 319 16.98 6.09 17.11
C ALA A 319 15.93 6.15 18.24
N VAL A 320 15.72 7.33 18.84
CA VAL A 320 14.68 7.54 19.86
C VAL A 320 13.30 7.26 19.28
N ALA A 321 13.00 7.74 18.07
CA ALA A 321 11.73 7.45 17.41
C ALA A 321 11.55 5.95 17.14
N ALA A 322 12.62 5.23 16.75
CA ALA A 322 12.58 3.78 16.57
C ALA A 322 12.24 3.05 17.88
N LEU A 323 12.92 3.40 18.98
CA LEU A 323 12.67 2.81 20.29
C LEU A 323 11.22 3.02 20.74
N LEU A 324 10.71 4.25 20.65
CA LEU A 324 9.35 4.59 21.04
C LEU A 324 8.27 3.86 20.21
N LEU A 325 8.59 3.50 18.98
CA LEU A 325 7.66 2.77 18.11
C LEU A 325 7.78 1.26 18.23
N LEU A 326 8.99 0.72 18.44
CA LEU A 326 9.26 -0.73 18.45
C LEU A 326 9.09 -1.36 19.83
N VAL A 327 9.44 -0.65 20.93
CA VAL A 327 9.31 -1.21 22.28
C VAL A 327 7.87 -1.65 22.58
N PRO A 328 6.83 -0.84 22.30
CA PRO A 328 5.45 -1.29 22.51
C PRO A 328 5.00 -2.39 21.53
N LYS A 329 5.56 -2.44 20.31
CA LYS A 329 5.18 -3.36 19.23
C LYS A 329 6.37 -3.70 18.33
N PRO A 330 7.18 -4.71 18.68
CA PRO A 330 8.36 -5.09 17.88
C PRO A 330 8.02 -5.52 16.45
N GLN A 331 6.83 -6.10 16.23
CA GLN A 331 6.37 -6.54 14.91
C GLN A 331 6.29 -5.41 13.87
N ARG A 332 6.25 -4.14 14.29
CA ARG A 332 6.27 -2.98 13.38
C ARG A 332 7.55 -2.88 12.54
N ILE A 333 8.63 -3.56 12.92
CA ILE A 333 9.85 -3.63 12.10
C ILE A 333 9.60 -4.27 10.72
N LEU A 334 8.60 -5.15 10.62
CA LEU A 334 8.19 -5.81 9.38
C LEU A 334 7.19 -4.99 8.55
N ASP A 335 6.76 -3.81 9.04
CA ASP A 335 5.82 -2.97 8.31
C ASP A 335 6.56 -2.17 7.22
N ALA A 336 6.07 -2.23 5.98
CA ALA A 336 6.64 -1.51 4.84
C ALA A 336 6.74 0.00 5.10
N GLY A 337 5.71 0.59 5.76
CA GLY A 337 5.71 2.00 6.10
C GLY A 337 6.79 2.36 7.13
N PHE A 338 7.11 1.46 8.07
CA PHE A 338 8.24 1.63 8.98
C PHE A 338 9.55 1.57 8.22
N GLN A 339 9.79 0.48 7.49
CA GLN A 339 11.06 0.24 6.79
C GLN A 339 11.38 1.35 5.78
N LEU A 340 10.44 1.71 4.90
CA LEU A 340 10.62 2.77 3.90
C LEU A 340 10.82 4.14 4.54
N SER A 341 10.08 4.44 5.62
CA SER A 341 10.15 5.74 6.27
C SER A 341 11.45 5.95 7.04
N PHE A 342 11.95 4.90 7.70
CA PHE A 342 13.23 4.95 8.44
C PHE A 342 14.43 4.91 7.50
N SER A 343 14.41 4.05 6.47
CA SER A 343 15.47 3.99 5.47
C SER A 343 15.64 5.31 4.70
N ALA A 344 14.54 6.01 4.39
CA ALA A 344 14.61 7.34 3.79
C ALA A 344 15.39 8.34 4.67
N VAL A 345 15.14 8.35 5.99
CA VAL A 345 15.86 9.26 6.91
C VAL A 345 17.32 8.84 7.07
N ILE A 346 17.62 7.53 7.08
CA ILE A 346 19.00 7.03 7.05
C ILE A 346 19.71 7.53 5.76
N GLY A 347 19.03 7.50 4.62
CA GLY A 347 19.53 8.06 3.36
C GLY A 347 19.89 9.54 3.48
N ILE A 348 19.00 10.32 4.11
CA ILE A 348 19.23 11.75 4.36
C ILE A 348 20.45 11.96 5.30
N ALA A 349 20.53 11.18 6.39
CA ALA A 349 21.55 11.36 7.42
C ALA A 349 22.94 10.87 7.00
N VAL A 350 23.00 9.78 6.21
CA VAL A 350 24.26 9.09 5.90
C VAL A 350 24.66 9.23 4.43
N MET A 351 23.75 8.88 3.49
CA MET A 351 24.14 8.77 2.08
C MET A 351 24.23 10.13 1.37
N ILE A 352 23.34 11.09 1.69
CA ILE A 352 23.41 12.42 1.09
C ILE A 352 24.75 13.09 1.38
N PRO A 353 25.23 13.18 2.64
CA PRO A 353 26.55 13.74 2.92
C PRO A 353 27.69 13.03 2.19
N VAL A 354 27.62 11.69 2.07
CA VAL A 354 28.66 10.92 1.36
C VAL A 354 28.68 11.25 -0.14
N LEU A 355 27.51 11.36 -0.78
CA LEU A 355 27.43 11.62 -2.21
C LEU A 355 27.72 13.09 -2.57
N GLN A 356 27.35 14.02 -1.70
CA GLN A 356 27.52 15.47 -1.97
C GLN A 356 28.91 16.03 -1.59
N ASP A 357 29.66 15.36 -0.69
CA ASP A 357 30.94 15.81 -0.22
C ASP A 357 31.98 15.87 -1.36
N GLY A 358 32.77 16.97 -1.44
CA GLY A 358 33.79 17.19 -2.47
C GLY A 358 33.27 17.37 -3.89
N TRP A 359 31.92 17.36 -4.11
CA TRP A 359 31.37 17.60 -5.46
C TRP A 359 31.61 19.01 -5.97
N GLU A 360 31.82 19.97 -5.06
CA GLU A 360 32.17 21.35 -5.41
C GLU A 360 33.59 21.47 -6.04
N ASP A 361 34.44 20.49 -5.78
CA ASP A 361 35.80 20.43 -6.31
C ASP A 361 35.90 19.82 -7.72
N VAL A 362 34.87 19.03 -8.11
CA VAL A 362 34.83 18.35 -9.43
C VAL A 362 34.43 19.32 -10.56
N ALA A 363 33.69 20.36 -10.24
CA ALA A 363 33.23 21.36 -11.21
C ALA A 363 33.75 22.78 -10.85
N PRO A 364 35.06 23.02 -10.93
CA PRO A 364 35.62 24.33 -10.60
C PRO A 364 35.07 25.44 -11.53
N SER A 365 34.66 25.10 -12.75
CA SER A 365 33.98 26.03 -13.67
C SER A 365 32.61 26.50 -13.16
N LEU A 366 32.04 25.78 -12.20
CA LEU A 366 30.79 26.16 -11.49
C LEU A 366 31.09 27.02 -10.24
N ARG A 367 32.35 27.22 -9.86
CA ARG A 367 32.73 28.18 -8.80
C ARG A 367 32.51 29.58 -9.35
N VAL A 368 31.47 30.23 -8.90
CA VAL A 368 31.30 31.66 -9.11
C VAL A 368 32.35 32.38 -8.24
N THR A 369 33.51 32.70 -8.81
CA THR A 369 34.42 33.67 -8.19
C THR A 369 33.72 35.03 -8.23
N ASN A 370 33.49 35.62 -7.08
CA ASN A 370 32.96 36.99 -6.93
C ASN A 370 33.95 38.07 -7.40
N ARG A 371 34.98 37.69 -8.20
CA ARG A 371 35.84 38.69 -8.84
C ARG A 371 35.08 39.25 -10.03
N VAL A 372 34.46 40.38 -9.80
CA VAL A 372 34.00 41.29 -10.83
C VAL A 372 35.27 41.85 -11.51
N THR A 373 35.66 41.23 -12.61
CA THR A 373 36.61 41.85 -13.53
C THR A 373 35.78 42.60 -14.58
N ASP A 374 36.07 43.86 -14.70
CA ASP A 374 35.45 44.85 -15.56
C ASP A 374 35.23 44.33 -16.99
N GLY A 375 34.02 44.55 -17.53
CA GLY A 375 33.83 44.57 -18.94
C GLY A 375 32.60 43.96 -19.57
N VAL A 376 31.93 42.91 -18.96
CA VAL A 376 30.71 42.31 -19.52
C VAL A 376 29.78 41.80 -18.39
N ALA A 377 29.15 42.73 -17.69
CA ALA A 377 28.35 42.43 -16.48
C ALA A 377 27.18 41.47 -16.76
N GLY A 378 26.52 41.61 -17.92
CA GLY A 378 25.35 40.79 -18.25
C GLY A 378 25.61 39.29 -18.44
N TRP A 379 26.66 38.94 -19.20
CA TRP A 379 27.03 37.54 -19.45
C TRP A 379 27.57 36.82 -18.20
N ASN A 380 28.24 37.53 -17.31
CA ASN A 380 28.73 36.95 -16.04
C ASN A 380 27.57 36.65 -15.10
N LEU A 381 26.47 37.44 -15.07
CA LEU A 381 25.26 37.18 -14.30
C LEU A 381 24.51 35.95 -14.82
N VAL A 382 24.37 35.82 -16.14
CA VAL A 382 23.75 34.62 -16.75
C VAL A 382 24.55 33.37 -16.46
N ARG A 383 25.88 33.38 -16.64
CA ARG A 383 26.74 32.24 -16.29
C ARG A 383 26.68 31.88 -14.81
N ALA A 384 26.62 32.88 -13.94
CA ALA A 384 26.47 32.67 -12.49
C ALA A 384 25.09 32.10 -12.13
N ALA A 385 24.03 32.51 -12.81
CA ALA A 385 22.69 31.96 -12.64
C ALA A 385 22.63 30.51 -13.11
N ILE A 386 23.15 30.20 -14.30
CA ILE A 386 23.24 28.83 -14.83
C ILE A 386 24.04 27.94 -13.88
N ALA A 387 25.21 28.40 -13.43
CA ALA A 387 26.07 27.63 -12.52
C ALA A 387 25.38 27.38 -11.16
N ARG A 388 24.57 28.32 -10.65
CA ARG A 388 23.74 28.12 -9.45
C ARG A 388 22.64 27.11 -9.68
N ALA A 389 21.94 27.19 -10.81
CA ALA A 389 20.90 26.26 -11.21
C ALA A 389 21.45 24.83 -11.36
N CYS A 390 22.57 24.66 -12.09
CA CYS A 390 23.22 23.36 -12.24
C CYS A 390 23.66 22.77 -10.89
N ARG A 391 24.25 23.58 -10.00
CA ARG A 391 24.61 23.10 -8.65
C ARG A 391 23.39 22.68 -7.84
N PHE A 392 22.31 23.45 -7.89
CA PHE A 392 21.05 23.10 -7.24
C PHE A 392 20.51 21.77 -7.77
N LEU A 393 20.46 21.60 -9.10
CA LEU A 393 20.02 20.36 -9.74
C LEU A 393 20.88 19.16 -9.33
N CYS A 394 22.22 19.28 -9.44
CA CYS A 394 23.13 18.21 -9.05
C CYS A 394 22.97 17.80 -7.58
N LYS A 395 22.93 18.78 -6.66
CA LYS A 395 22.74 18.48 -5.23
C LYS A 395 21.43 17.75 -4.95
N ASN A 396 20.33 18.15 -5.60
CA ASN A 396 19.03 17.50 -5.40
C ASN A 396 18.98 16.09 -6.05
N ILE A 397 19.60 15.89 -7.21
CA ILE A 397 19.73 14.57 -7.84
C ILE A 397 20.53 13.63 -6.92
N LEU A 398 21.69 14.08 -6.41
CA LEU A 398 22.50 13.29 -5.49
C LEU A 398 21.75 12.98 -4.18
N ALA A 399 20.92 13.92 -3.69
CA ALA A 399 20.05 13.71 -2.55
C ALA A 399 18.99 12.64 -2.85
N GLY A 400 18.31 12.74 -3.99
CA GLY A 400 17.35 11.73 -4.44
C GLY A 400 17.97 10.34 -4.58
N LEU A 401 19.16 10.25 -5.20
CA LEU A 401 19.92 9.00 -5.29
C LEU A 401 20.26 8.42 -3.92
N GLY A 402 20.76 9.24 -2.98
CA GLY A 402 21.09 8.79 -1.63
C GLY A 402 19.89 8.22 -0.86
N ILE A 403 18.73 8.85 -0.99
CA ILE A 403 17.49 8.35 -0.39
C ILE A 403 17.06 7.04 -1.08
N THR A 404 17.05 7.03 -2.41
CA THR A 404 16.62 5.84 -3.17
C THR A 404 17.51 4.64 -2.87
N MET A 405 18.81 4.80 -2.77
CA MET A 405 19.74 3.71 -2.44
C MET A 405 19.42 3.03 -1.12
N THR A 406 19.07 3.77 -0.09
CA THR A 406 18.72 3.19 1.22
C THR A 406 17.32 2.58 1.24
N MET A 407 16.41 3.08 0.40
CA MET A 407 15.04 2.57 0.29
C MET A 407 14.92 1.37 -0.65
N LEU A 408 15.83 1.22 -1.63
CA LEU A 408 15.72 0.25 -2.72
C LEU A 408 15.54 -1.19 -2.25
N PRO A 409 16.29 -1.73 -1.27
CA PRO A 409 16.06 -3.10 -0.78
C PRO A 409 14.62 -3.32 -0.31
N PHE A 410 14.07 -2.35 0.44
CA PHE A 410 12.71 -2.44 0.97
C PHE A 410 11.65 -2.22 -0.11
N LEU A 411 11.92 -1.37 -1.11
CA LEU A 411 11.04 -1.23 -2.28
C LEU A 411 10.93 -2.56 -3.03
N LEU A 412 12.05 -3.25 -3.24
CA LEU A 412 12.05 -4.52 -3.97
C LEU A 412 11.43 -5.67 -3.16
N ILE A 413 11.58 -5.69 -1.83
CA ILE A 413 10.94 -6.70 -0.97
C ILE A 413 9.42 -6.55 -0.97
N HIS A 414 8.88 -5.30 -1.04
CA HIS A 414 7.44 -5.07 -0.88
C HIS A 414 6.70 -4.82 -2.19
N PHE A 415 7.38 -4.34 -3.23
CA PHE A 415 6.72 -3.94 -4.48
C PHE A 415 7.31 -4.61 -5.72
N TYR A 416 8.50 -5.26 -5.62
CA TYR A 416 9.16 -6.02 -6.69
C TYR A 416 9.58 -5.19 -7.91
N GLU A 417 9.35 -3.88 -7.85
CA GLU A 417 9.60 -2.92 -8.93
C GLU A 417 10.05 -1.57 -8.38
N TRP A 418 10.72 -0.79 -9.20
CA TRP A 418 11.05 0.59 -8.89
C TRP A 418 11.21 1.42 -10.17
N SER A 419 11.00 2.75 -10.05
CA SER A 419 11.15 3.70 -11.15
C SER A 419 12.44 4.50 -10.99
N PRO A 420 13.45 4.36 -11.88
CA PRO A 420 14.66 5.19 -11.85
C PRO A 420 14.36 6.66 -12.07
N TRP A 421 13.37 6.96 -12.89
CA TRP A 421 12.97 8.32 -13.22
C TRP A 421 12.30 9.06 -12.06
N SER A 422 11.88 8.34 -11.02
CA SER A 422 11.32 8.93 -9.80
C SER A 422 12.27 9.92 -9.12
N VAL A 423 13.58 9.73 -9.22
CA VAL A 423 14.60 10.68 -8.71
C VAL A 423 14.48 12.04 -9.39
N LEU A 424 14.33 12.05 -10.73
CA LEU A 424 14.15 13.28 -11.49
C LEU A 424 12.74 13.86 -11.30
N LEU A 425 11.72 13.03 -11.28
CA LEU A 425 10.35 13.45 -11.05
C LEU A 425 10.19 14.15 -9.69
N ASN A 426 10.81 13.62 -8.65
CA ASN A 426 10.79 14.20 -7.31
C ASN A 426 11.44 15.59 -7.23
N LEU A 427 12.33 15.92 -8.15
CA LEU A 427 12.92 17.24 -8.24
C LEU A 427 11.89 18.36 -8.55
N ALA A 428 10.84 18.04 -9.31
CA ALA A 428 9.74 18.93 -9.58
C ALA A 428 8.59 18.78 -8.56
N VAL A 429 8.26 17.55 -8.23
CA VAL A 429 7.08 17.20 -7.43
C VAL A 429 7.21 17.66 -5.97
N ILE A 430 8.39 17.50 -5.35
CA ILE A 430 8.61 17.90 -3.94
C ILE A 430 8.49 19.41 -3.72
N PRO A 431 9.12 20.28 -4.54
CA PRO A 431 8.88 21.74 -4.42
C PRO A 431 7.43 22.14 -4.65
N LEU A 432 6.77 21.56 -5.64
CA LEU A 432 5.36 21.83 -5.91
C LEU A 432 4.45 21.39 -4.75
N MET A 433 4.81 20.32 -4.03
CA MET A 433 4.11 19.89 -2.81
C MET A 433 4.20 20.94 -1.71
N GLY A 434 5.33 21.66 -1.64
CA GLY A 434 5.52 22.79 -0.73
C GLY A 434 4.57 23.96 -0.99
N ILE A 435 4.00 24.06 -2.19
CA ILE A 435 2.98 25.06 -2.59
C ILE A 435 1.59 24.43 -2.45
N LEU A 436 1.41 23.21 -2.95
CA LEU A 436 0.13 22.50 -2.96
C LEU A 436 -0.47 22.34 -1.57
N LEU A 437 0.32 21.89 -0.60
CA LEU A 437 -0.18 21.62 0.74
C LEU A 437 -0.72 22.86 1.46
N PRO A 438 -0.02 24.02 1.48
CA PRO A 438 -0.60 25.27 1.97
C PRO A 438 -1.85 25.71 1.20
N CYS A 439 -1.91 25.54 -0.13
CA CYS A 439 -3.09 25.86 -0.93
C CYS A 439 -4.29 24.97 -0.54
N LEU A 440 -4.09 23.67 -0.34
CA LEU A 440 -5.15 22.74 0.10
C LEU A 440 -5.67 23.10 1.50
N ILE A 441 -4.77 23.41 2.45
CA ILE A 441 -5.16 23.85 3.79
C ILE A 441 -5.86 25.22 3.71
N GLY A 442 -5.35 26.13 2.88
CA GLY A 442 -5.95 27.46 2.63
C GLY A 442 -7.35 27.34 2.04
N LEU A 443 -7.57 26.45 1.07
CA LEU A 443 -8.88 26.18 0.50
C LEU A 443 -9.89 25.72 1.56
N GLN A 444 -9.47 24.84 2.49
CA GLN A 444 -10.33 24.38 3.60
C GLN A 444 -10.78 25.56 4.49
N LEU A 445 -9.89 26.50 4.76
CA LEU A 445 -10.21 27.69 5.57
C LEU A 445 -11.08 28.68 4.81
N VAL A 446 -10.66 29.04 3.59
CA VAL A 446 -11.35 30.03 2.77
C VAL A 446 -12.75 29.57 2.41
N ALA A 447 -12.93 28.33 1.96
CA ALA A 447 -14.24 27.80 1.57
C ALA A 447 -15.25 27.74 2.75
N ARG A 448 -14.78 27.49 3.99
CA ARG A 448 -15.65 27.59 5.17
C ARG A 448 -16.01 29.03 5.52
N LEU A 449 -15.08 29.97 5.32
CA LEU A 449 -15.30 31.39 5.56
C LEU A 449 -16.16 32.03 4.46
N THR A 450 -16.05 31.58 3.21
CA THR A 450 -16.89 32.04 2.09
C THR A 450 -18.36 31.77 2.35
N ALA A 451 -18.69 30.70 3.06
CA ALA A 451 -20.06 30.42 3.50
C ALA A 451 -20.62 31.51 4.44
N LEU A 452 -19.76 32.32 5.07
CA LEU A 452 -20.12 33.42 5.94
C LEU A 452 -19.97 34.80 5.26
N ALA A 453 -19.07 34.91 4.28
CA ALA A 453 -18.73 36.16 3.65
C ALA A 453 -18.38 36.00 2.14
N HIS A 454 -19.26 36.44 1.25
CA HIS A 454 -19.12 36.32 -0.21
C HIS A 454 -17.86 37.00 -0.80
N CYS A 455 -17.25 37.92 -0.09
CA CYS A 455 -16.01 38.59 -0.54
C CYS A 455 -14.81 37.64 -0.72
N LEU A 456 -14.91 36.39 -0.21
CA LEU A 456 -13.86 35.38 -0.31
C LEU A 456 -14.02 34.42 -1.51
N GLU A 457 -15.02 34.62 -2.38
CA GLU A 457 -15.22 33.78 -3.57
C GLU A 457 -14.04 33.86 -4.53
N LEU A 458 -13.51 35.05 -4.80
CA LEU A 458 -12.35 35.24 -5.69
C LEU A 458 -11.09 34.52 -5.16
N PRO A 459 -10.66 34.69 -3.89
CA PRO A 459 -9.58 33.89 -3.31
C PRO A 459 -9.81 32.37 -3.39
N GLN A 460 -11.03 31.91 -3.17
CA GLN A 460 -11.39 30.51 -3.28
C GLN A 460 -11.19 29.97 -4.69
N HIS A 461 -11.71 30.66 -5.72
CA HIS A 461 -11.53 30.28 -7.12
C HIS A 461 -10.05 30.28 -7.54
N LEU A 462 -9.27 31.27 -7.10
CA LEU A 462 -7.83 31.33 -7.37
C LEU A 462 -7.09 30.12 -6.74
N LEU A 463 -7.45 29.73 -5.51
CA LEU A 463 -6.88 28.53 -4.86
C LEU A 463 -7.27 27.26 -5.60
N CYS A 464 -8.52 27.09 -6.01
CA CYS A 464 -8.96 25.95 -6.81
C CYS A 464 -8.17 25.86 -8.12
N ALA A 465 -8.08 26.95 -8.88
CA ALA A 465 -7.33 26.98 -10.13
C ALA A 465 -5.84 26.65 -9.95
N ALA A 466 -5.21 27.17 -8.88
CA ALA A 466 -3.82 26.84 -8.56
C ALA A 466 -3.63 25.35 -8.21
N ILE A 467 -4.53 24.79 -7.42
CA ILE A 467 -4.50 23.36 -7.04
C ILE A 467 -4.69 22.48 -8.27
N GLU A 468 -5.67 22.77 -9.11
CA GLU A 468 -5.96 22.02 -10.35
C GLU A 468 -4.78 22.09 -11.33
N ALA A 469 -4.16 23.26 -11.47
CA ALA A 469 -2.96 23.43 -12.29
C ALA A 469 -1.79 22.55 -11.78
N ILE A 470 -1.59 22.47 -10.46
CA ILE A 470 -0.53 21.63 -9.86
C ILE A 470 -0.86 20.14 -10.05
N PHE A 471 -2.12 19.71 -9.87
CA PHE A 471 -2.50 18.30 -10.11
C PHE A 471 -2.35 17.92 -11.58
N SER A 472 -2.75 18.82 -12.50
CA SER A 472 -2.54 18.62 -13.94
C SER A 472 -1.04 18.52 -14.27
N CYS A 473 -0.22 19.38 -13.67
CA CYS A 473 1.24 19.30 -13.82
C CYS A 473 1.80 17.97 -13.31
N TYR A 474 1.35 17.48 -12.16
CA TYR A 474 1.74 16.16 -11.64
C TYR A 474 1.36 15.04 -12.60
N GLU A 475 0.13 15.04 -13.08
CA GLU A 475 -0.35 14.02 -14.00
C GLU A 475 0.45 14.02 -15.31
N GLN A 476 0.71 15.19 -15.89
CA GLN A 476 1.52 15.32 -17.11
C GLN A 476 2.97 14.87 -16.91
N LEU A 477 3.60 15.26 -15.78
CA LEU A 477 4.95 14.82 -15.44
C LEU A 477 5.02 13.30 -15.23
N CYS A 478 4.01 12.69 -14.58
CA CYS A 478 3.92 11.26 -14.42
C CYS A 478 3.75 10.56 -15.77
N ARG A 479 2.83 11.02 -16.62
CA ARG A 479 2.63 10.47 -17.97
C ARG A 479 3.90 10.59 -18.82
N PHE A 480 4.59 11.72 -18.72
CA PHE A 480 5.88 11.92 -19.40
C PHE A 480 6.94 10.92 -18.91
N THR A 481 7.12 10.79 -17.59
CA THR A 481 8.12 9.85 -17.03
C THR A 481 7.78 8.40 -17.33
N MET A 482 6.48 8.05 -17.33
CA MET A 482 6.01 6.72 -17.72
C MET A 482 6.21 6.43 -19.22
N ALA A 483 6.29 7.47 -20.07
CA ALA A 483 6.60 7.32 -21.49
C ALA A 483 8.08 7.04 -21.78
N LEU A 484 8.98 7.35 -20.83
CA LEU A 484 10.41 7.14 -21.00
C LEU A 484 10.81 5.64 -20.96
N PRO A 485 11.88 5.23 -21.67
CA PRO A 485 12.36 3.86 -21.61
C PRO A 485 12.82 3.52 -20.18
N GLY A 486 12.54 2.30 -19.73
CA GLY A 486 12.88 1.87 -18.37
C GLY A 486 12.16 2.66 -17.27
N SER A 487 10.94 3.13 -17.54
CA SER A 487 10.12 3.88 -16.57
C SER A 487 9.79 3.05 -15.33
N ILE A 488 9.55 1.77 -15.50
CA ILE A 488 9.40 0.80 -14.43
C ILE A 488 10.38 -0.34 -14.67
N LEU A 489 11.14 -0.69 -13.65
CA LEU A 489 12.06 -1.82 -13.68
C LEU A 489 11.48 -2.92 -12.78
N HIS A 490 10.97 -3.97 -13.41
CA HIS A 490 10.49 -5.17 -12.73
C HIS A 490 11.70 -6.06 -12.42
N THR A 491 12.20 -6.00 -11.20
CA THR A 491 13.39 -6.75 -10.77
C THR A 491 13.05 -8.07 -10.10
N GLY A 492 11.80 -8.21 -9.67
CA GLY A 492 11.34 -9.33 -8.87
C GLY A 492 11.76 -9.24 -7.40
N TYR A 493 11.44 -10.28 -6.66
CA TYR A 493 11.86 -10.43 -5.27
C TYR A 493 13.36 -10.73 -5.21
N PRO A 494 14.15 -9.91 -4.51
CA PRO A 494 15.60 -10.08 -4.49
C PRO A 494 16.01 -11.28 -3.62
N THR A 495 16.99 -12.05 -4.08
CA THR A 495 17.56 -13.13 -3.28
C THR A 495 18.26 -12.58 -2.04
N TRP A 496 18.36 -13.38 -0.97
CA TRP A 496 19.04 -12.96 0.26
C TRP A 496 20.52 -12.64 0.03
N GLN A 497 21.18 -13.34 -0.92
CA GLN A 497 22.57 -13.09 -1.31
C GLN A 497 22.71 -11.71 -1.97
N ALA A 498 21.79 -11.36 -2.87
CA ALA A 498 21.77 -10.05 -3.53
C ALA A 498 21.52 -8.93 -2.51
N LEU A 499 20.60 -9.14 -1.58
CA LEU A 499 20.36 -8.19 -0.49
C LEU A 499 21.58 -8.01 0.42
N ALA A 500 22.24 -9.10 0.80
CA ALA A 500 23.44 -9.06 1.62
C ALA A 500 24.58 -8.34 0.90
N ALA A 501 24.87 -8.70 -0.36
CA ALA A 501 25.91 -8.06 -1.17
C ALA A 501 25.64 -6.56 -1.36
N TYR A 502 24.39 -6.18 -1.64
CA TYR A 502 23.97 -4.79 -1.75
C TYR A 502 24.18 -4.03 -0.44
N THR A 503 23.75 -4.60 0.67
CA THR A 503 23.86 -3.98 2.00
C THR A 503 25.31 -3.79 2.41
N ILE A 504 26.16 -4.79 2.19
CA ILE A 504 27.61 -4.68 2.42
C ILE A 504 28.22 -3.57 1.55
N GLY A 505 27.87 -3.53 0.26
CA GLY A 505 28.31 -2.48 -0.65
C GLY A 505 27.86 -1.07 -0.23
N LEU A 506 26.61 -0.96 0.26
CA LEU A 506 26.06 0.29 0.78
C LEU A 506 26.80 0.77 2.04
N ILE A 507 27.08 -0.15 2.98
CA ILE A 507 27.87 0.15 4.19
C ILE A 507 29.31 0.52 3.80
N ALA A 508 29.94 -0.22 2.90
CA ALA A 508 31.28 0.09 2.41
C ALA A 508 31.35 1.49 1.79
N LEU A 509 30.34 1.86 0.98
CA LEU A 509 30.25 3.20 0.40
C LEU A 509 30.03 4.27 1.47
N ALA A 510 29.18 3.99 2.48
CA ALA A 510 28.94 4.91 3.58
C ALA A 510 30.21 5.19 4.41
N VAL A 511 31.00 4.15 4.71
CA VAL A 511 32.21 4.25 5.54
C VAL A 511 33.41 4.81 4.75
N SER A 512 33.63 4.30 3.52
CA SER A 512 34.80 4.59 2.72
C SER A 512 34.58 5.70 1.68
N GLY A 513 33.32 6.05 1.43
CA GLY A 513 32.95 6.91 0.31
C GLY A 513 33.61 8.28 0.34
N LYS A 514 33.79 8.87 1.51
CA LYS A 514 34.49 10.18 1.65
C LYS A 514 35.94 10.15 1.25
N LYS A 515 36.56 8.97 1.24
CA LYS A 515 37.95 8.78 0.79
C LYS A 515 38.07 8.64 -0.75
N LEU A 516 36.96 8.31 -1.42
CA LEU A 516 36.88 8.18 -2.86
C LEU A 516 36.68 9.54 -3.55
N ARG A 517 37.15 9.69 -4.78
CA ARG A 517 36.81 10.85 -5.61
C ARG A 517 35.32 10.90 -5.91
N PRO A 518 34.68 12.07 -5.99
CA PRO A 518 33.21 12.18 -6.17
C PRO A 518 32.63 11.39 -7.34
N HIS A 519 33.32 11.36 -8.50
CA HIS A 519 32.90 10.59 -9.67
C HIS A 519 32.93 9.07 -9.43
N LEU A 520 33.91 8.57 -8.64
CA LEU A 520 33.95 7.15 -8.27
C LEU A 520 32.84 6.76 -7.29
N ARG A 521 32.47 7.67 -6.38
CA ARG A 521 31.29 7.48 -5.50
C ARG A 521 30.02 7.36 -6.29
N LEU A 522 29.81 8.26 -7.27
CA LEU A 522 28.65 8.21 -8.15
C LEU A 522 28.63 6.93 -8.98
N ALA A 523 29.78 6.53 -9.56
CA ALA A 523 29.87 5.28 -10.28
C ALA A 523 29.57 4.05 -9.40
N ALA A 524 30.08 4.03 -8.15
CA ALA A 524 29.75 2.99 -7.17
C ALA A 524 28.26 2.98 -6.80
N ALA A 525 27.66 4.16 -6.61
CA ALA A 525 26.23 4.29 -6.31
C ALA A 525 25.36 3.75 -7.47
N VAL A 526 25.66 4.14 -8.71
CA VAL A 526 24.94 3.67 -9.90
C VAL A 526 25.11 2.16 -10.09
N ARG A 527 26.35 1.64 -9.90
CA ARG A 527 26.62 0.20 -9.97
C ARG A 527 25.85 -0.59 -8.90
N LEU A 528 25.80 -0.08 -7.67
CA LEU A 528 25.02 -0.71 -6.61
C LEU A 528 23.53 -0.72 -6.96
N MET A 529 22.98 0.39 -7.43
CA MET A 529 21.57 0.42 -7.83
C MET A 529 21.27 -0.53 -9.00
N GLY A 530 22.22 -0.68 -9.94
CA GLY A 530 22.10 -1.64 -11.03
C GLY A 530 22.30 -3.11 -10.62
N HIS A 531 22.72 -3.39 -9.39
CA HIS A 531 23.01 -4.76 -8.94
C HIS A 531 21.81 -5.69 -9.10
N PHE A 532 20.60 -5.21 -8.77
CA PHE A 532 19.38 -6.00 -8.86
C PHE A 532 18.83 -6.17 -10.30
N LEU A 533 19.45 -5.52 -11.30
CA LEU A 533 19.10 -5.72 -12.71
C LEU A 533 19.80 -6.94 -13.33
N ILE A 534 20.84 -7.43 -12.66
CA ILE A 534 21.60 -8.59 -13.10
C ILE A 534 20.80 -9.84 -12.71
N ARG A 535 20.36 -10.58 -13.72
CA ARG A 535 19.72 -11.88 -13.55
C ARG A 535 20.66 -12.94 -14.10
N LEU A 536 20.88 -13.95 -13.29
CA LEU A 536 21.57 -15.17 -13.72
C LEU A 536 20.53 -16.10 -14.32
N PRO A 537 20.91 -16.95 -15.31
CA PRO A 537 20.02 -17.97 -15.82
C PRO A 537 19.43 -18.81 -14.68
N GLY A 538 18.13 -19.01 -14.71
CA GLY A 538 17.40 -19.73 -13.69
C GLY A 538 17.28 -21.23 -14.00
N GLU A 539 16.26 -21.84 -13.45
CA GLU A 539 15.77 -23.18 -13.73
C GLU A 539 14.39 -23.06 -14.35
N LEU A 540 13.88 -24.15 -14.92
CA LEU A 540 12.48 -24.21 -15.32
C LEU A 540 11.63 -24.27 -14.03
N ASN A 541 10.77 -23.27 -13.85
CA ASN A 541 9.81 -23.22 -12.76
C ASN A 541 8.39 -23.30 -13.30
N VAL A 542 7.62 -24.24 -12.82
CA VAL A 542 6.19 -24.35 -13.09
C VAL A 542 5.45 -24.11 -11.80
N THR A 543 4.60 -23.10 -11.76
CA THR A 543 3.86 -22.67 -10.57
C THR A 543 2.37 -22.75 -10.85
N MET A 544 1.66 -23.60 -10.12
CA MET A 544 0.19 -23.57 -10.11
C MET A 544 -0.25 -22.51 -9.12
N LEU A 545 -0.96 -21.49 -9.60
CA LEU A 545 -1.43 -20.40 -8.76
C LEU A 545 -2.77 -20.78 -8.12
N ASP A 546 -2.90 -20.52 -6.83
CA ASP A 546 -4.19 -20.60 -6.16
C ASP A 546 -5.08 -19.43 -6.60
N VAL A 547 -5.89 -19.71 -7.61
CA VAL A 547 -6.91 -18.78 -8.12
C VAL A 547 -8.31 -19.11 -7.59
N GLY A 548 -8.45 -20.15 -6.74
CA GLY A 548 -9.74 -20.67 -6.28
C GLY A 548 -10.35 -21.63 -7.28
N GLN A 549 -11.64 -21.50 -7.57
CA GLN A 549 -12.29 -22.30 -8.64
C GLN A 549 -11.90 -21.70 -9.98
N GLY A 550 -10.98 -22.33 -10.69
CA GLY A 550 -10.41 -21.91 -11.95
C GLY A 550 -8.97 -22.36 -12.10
N GLU A 551 -8.33 -21.99 -13.21
CA GLU A 551 -6.97 -22.41 -13.52
C GLU A 551 -6.06 -21.24 -13.88
N CYS A 552 -4.82 -21.32 -13.39
CA CYS A 552 -3.70 -20.50 -13.86
C CYS A 552 -2.37 -21.19 -13.54
N VAL A 553 -1.66 -21.61 -14.57
CA VAL A 553 -0.32 -22.19 -14.44
C VAL A 553 0.70 -21.24 -15.04
N GLY A 554 1.63 -20.77 -14.22
CA GLY A 554 2.75 -19.95 -14.64
C GLY A 554 3.99 -20.78 -14.94
N ILE A 555 4.62 -20.57 -16.09
CA ILE A 555 5.82 -21.25 -16.53
C ILE A 555 6.92 -20.21 -16.71
N GLU A 556 8.01 -20.28 -15.94
CA GLU A 556 9.19 -19.46 -16.09
C GLU A 556 10.34 -20.33 -16.61
N THR A 557 10.86 -19.98 -17.79
CA THR A 557 11.98 -20.70 -18.42
C THR A 557 13.32 -20.28 -17.79
N ARG A 558 14.38 -21.02 -18.13
CA ARG A 558 15.74 -20.72 -17.67
C ARG A 558 16.21 -19.32 -18.10
N GLU A 559 15.74 -18.84 -19.22
CA GLU A 559 16.03 -17.51 -19.79
C GLU A 559 15.13 -16.42 -19.22
N HIS A 560 14.27 -16.76 -18.22
CA HIS A 560 13.27 -15.89 -17.62
C HIS A 560 12.15 -15.44 -18.57
N HIS A 561 11.89 -16.21 -19.61
CA HIS A 561 10.67 -16.07 -20.39
C HIS A 561 9.50 -16.63 -19.59
N VAL A 562 8.34 -15.97 -19.69
CA VAL A 562 7.16 -16.32 -18.91
C VAL A 562 6.01 -16.67 -19.84
N TYR A 563 5.40 -17.82 -19.57
CA TYR A 563 4.16 -18.26 -20.20
C TYR A 563 3.11 -18.46 -19.12
N LEU A 564 1.85 -18.26 -19.49
CA LEU A 564 0.70 -18.62 -18.66
C LEU A 564 -0.13 -19.68 -19.40
N VAL A 565 -0.68 -20.62 -18.68
CA VAL A 565 -1.72 -21.52 -19.16
C VAL A 565 -2.95 -21.23 -18.33
N ASP A 566 -3.97 -20.72 -18.99
CA ASP A 566 -5.17 -20.12 -18.45
C ASP A 566 -4.93 -18.94 -17.48
N ALA A 567 -5.97 -18.21 -17.22
CA ALA A 567 -5.97 -17.10 -16.29
C ALA A 567 -7.41 -16.76 -15.90
N GLY A 568 -7.99 -17.54 -15.03
CA GLY A 568 -9.39 -17.35 -14.66
C GLY A 568 -9.75 -17.83 -13.26
N SER A 569 -10.93 -17.42 -12.80
CA SER A 569 -11.55 -17.88 -11.56
C SER A 569 -13.01 -17.45 -11.51
N THR A 570 -13.88 -18.35 -11.06
CA THR A 570 -15.29 -18.03 -10.76
C THR A 570 -15.50 -17.67 -9.28
N SER A 571 -14.64 -18.11 -8.37
CA SER A 571 -14.78 -17.87 -6.93
C SER A 571 -14.09 -16.60 -6.41
N LYS A 572 -12.99 -16.20 -7.05
CA LYS A 572 -12.23 -15.00 -6.67
C LYS A 572 -12.45 -13.86 -7.67
N LYS A 573 -12.87 -12.68 -7.20
CA LYS A 573 -13.02 -11.49 -8.05
C LYS A 573 -11.68 -10.81 -8.27
N LYS A 574 -11.44 -10.31 -9.50
CA LYS A 574 -10.21 -9.59 -9.89
C LYS A 574 -8.94 -10.41 -9.65
N THR A 575 -8.99 -11.67 -10.03
CA THR A 575 -7.89 -12.64 -9.89
C THR A 575 -6.62 -12.16 -10.60
N GLY A 576 -6.73 -11.52 -11.76
CA GLY A 576 -5.58 -10.89 -12.42
C GLY A 576 -4.89 -9.87 -11.53
N GLN A 577 -5.65 -8.95 -10.94
CA GLN A 577 -5.12 -7.85 -10.13
C GLN A 577 -4.51 -8.31 -8.80
N TYR A 578 -5.08 -9.31 -8.14
CA TYR A 578 -4.72 -9.67 -6.76
C TYR A 578 -3.86 -10.94 -6.65
N GLN A 579 -3.88 -11.86 -7.62
CA GLN A 579 -3.10 -13.10 -7.62
C GLN A 579 -2.05 -13.14 -8.73
N ILE A 580 -2.45 -13.03 -10.01
CA ILE A 580 -1.55 -13.28 -11.15
C ILE A 580 -0.54 -12.14 -11.34
N ILE A 581 -0.98 -10.89 -11.39
CA ILE A 581 -0.07 -9.73 -11.55
C ILE A 581 0.95 -9.62 -10.40
N PRO A 582 0.58 -9.79 -9.12
CA PRO A 582 1.55 -9.86 -8.03
C PRO A 582 2.60 -10.96 -8.20
N TRP A 583 2.20 -12.16 -8.67
CA TRP A 583 3.14 -13.22 -8.97
C TRP A 583 4.08 -12.85 -10.13
N LEU A 584 3.56 -12.31 -11.22
CA LEU A 584 4.37 -11.81 -12.35
C LEU A 584 5.40 -10.75 -11.90
N LYS A 585 5.00 -9.85 -11.00
CA LYS A 585 5.91 -8.87 -10.41
C LYS A 585 6.94 -9.52 -9.49
N TYR A 586 6.52 -10.50 -8.69
CA TYR A 586 7.39 -11.23 -7.76
C TYR A 586 8.52 -11.97 -8.47
N ILE A 587 8.22 -12.67 -9.58
CA ILE A 587 9.25 -13.28 -10.42
C ILE A 587 9.98 -12.26 -11.32
N GLY A 588 9.51 -10.99 -11.34
CA GLY A 588 10.11 -9.87 -12.07
C GLY A 588 9.97 -9.97 -13.57
N THR A 589 8.81 -10.38 -14.05
CA THR A 589 8.49 -10.53 -15.47
C THR A 589 8.73 -9.25 -16.25
N ARG A 590 9.44 -9.35 -17.37
CA ARG A 590 9.67 -8.24 -18.32
C ARG A 590 8.78 -8.33 -19.55
N SER A 591 8.41 -9.55 -19.93
CA SER A 591 7.43 -9.85 -20.98
C SER A 591 6.75 -11.18 -20.67
N VAL A 592 5.49 -11.31 -21.02
CA VAL A 592 4.78 -12.58 -21.10
C VAL A 592 4.85 -13.01 -22.57
N GLU A 593 5.56 -14.10 -22.85
CA GLU A 593 5.80 -14.55 -24.22
C GLU A 593 4.55 -15.16 -24.85
N GLY A 594 3.69 -15.76 -24.00
CA GLY A 594 2.42 -16.30 -24.45
C GLY A 594 1.48 -16.63 -23.31
N ILE A 595 0.18 -16.51 -23.57
CA ILE A 595 -0.89 -17.01 -22.72
C ILE A 595 -1.60 -18.09 -23.53
N PHE A 596 -1.54 -19.34 -23.08
CA PHE A 596 -2.29 -20.44 -23.64
C PHE A 596 -3.66 -20.47 -22.96
N ILE A 597 -4.71 -20.39 -23.71
CA ILE A 597 -6.09 -20.52 -23.24
C ILE A 597 -6.56 -21.90 -23.67
N THR A 598 -6.78 -22.78 -22.68
CA THR A 598 -7.21 -24.14 -22.95
C THR A 598 -8.60 -24.14 -23.62
N HIS A 599 -9.53 -23.43 -23.00
CA HIS A 599 -10.86 -23.11 -23.52
C HIS A 599 -11.34 -21.80 -22.89
N TRP A 600 -12.50 -21.28 -23.34
CA TRP A 600 -12.91 -19.92 -22.95
C TRP A 600 -14.07 -19.86 -21.97
N ASP A 601 -14.11 -20.77 -21.00
CA ASP A 601 -15.01 -20.64 -19.85
C ASP A 601 -14.49 -19.62 -18.84
N GLU A 602 -15.37 -19.05 -18.01
CA GLU A 602 -15.07 -17.92 -17.12
C GLU A 602 -13.92 -18.23 -16.17
N ASP A 603 -13.82 -19.45 -15.68
CA ASP A 603 -12.77 -19.92 -14.78
C ASP A 603 -11.40 -20.08 -15.42
N HIS A 604 -11.31 -19.97 -16.76
CA HIS A 604 -10.06 -20.01 -17.51
C HIS A 604 -9.67 -18.66 -18.12
N ILE A 605 -10.62 -17.73 -18.32
CA ILE A 605 -10.33 -16.47 -19.02
C ILE A 605 -10.65 -15.19 -18.24
N SER A 606 -11.35 -15.24 -17.10
CA SER A 606 -11.89 -14.04 -16.44
C SER A 606 -10.83 -12.99 -16.07
N ALA A 607 -9.57 -13.38 -15.89
CA ALA A 607 -8.48 -12.45 -15.59
C ALA A 607 -7.72 -11.94 -16.83
N VAL A 608 -7.99 -12.49 -18.04
CA VAL A 608 -7.24 -12.11 -19.27
C VAL A 608 -7.41 -10.62 -19.57
N GLY A 609 -8.63 -10.08 -19.47
CA GLY A 609 -8.88 -8.65 -19.65
C GLY A 609 -8.07 -7.77 -18.69
N GLU A 610 -7.97 -8.17 -17.42
CA GLU A 610 -7.17 -7.45 -16.41
C GLU A 610 -5.66 -7.48 -16.73
N LEU A 611 -5.16 -8.61 -17.24
CA LEU A 611 -3.77 -8.76 -17.68
C LEU A 611 -3.46 -7.89 -18.90
N LEU A 612 -4.37 -7.82 -19.86
CA LEU A 612 -4.26 -6.96 -21.05
C LEU A 612 -4.24 -5.48 -20.66
N GLU A 613 -5.10 -5.05 -19.75
CA GLU A 613 -5.12 -3.68 -19.23
C GLU A 613 -3.83 -3.35 -18.46
N TRP A 614 -3.39 -4.28 -17.59
CA TRP A 614 -2.11 -4.13 -16.88
C TRP A 614 -0.92 -4.02 -17.85
N SER A 615 -0.89 -4.80 -18.90
CA SER A 615 0.15 -4.75 -19.94
C SER A 615 0.26 -3.35 -20.56
N LYS A 616 -0.88 -2.69 -20.86
CA LYS A 616 -0.90 -1.31 -21.38
C LYS A 616 -0.25 -0.30 -20.41
N SER A 617 -0.44 -0.50 -19.11
CA SER A 617 0.01 0.45 -18.07
C SER A 617 1.40 0.17 -17.51
N SER A 618 1.82 -1.10 -17.43
CA SER A 618 3.03 -1.56 -16.72
C SER A 618 4.30 -1.65 -17.58
N ARG A 619 4.18 -1.55 -18.90
CA ARG A 619 5.27 -1.83 -19.87
C ARG A 619 5.70 -3.30 -19.98
N VAL A 620 5.04 -4.21 -19.27
CA VAL A 620 5.20 -5.65 -19.48
C VAL A 620 4.38 -6.04 -20.71
N LYS A 621 5.04 -6.45 -21.77
CA LYS A 621 4.34 -6.82 -23.01
C LYS A 621 3.83 -8.24 -22.93
N ILE A 622 2.56 -8.45 -23.24
CA ILE A 622 2.01 -9.75 -23.60
C ILE A 622 2.19 -9.85 -25.12
N ARG A 623 2.94 -10.87 -25.58
CA ARG A 623 3.31 -10.95 -27.00
C ARG A 623 2.25 -11.66 -27.79
N ARG A 624 1.75 -12.79 -27.29
CA ARG A 624 0.83 -13.69 -28.00
C ARG A 624 -0.20 -14.29 -27.07
N ILE A 625 -1.35 -14.60 -27.61
CA ILE A 625 -2.35 -15.44 -26.97
C ILE A 625 -2.62 -16.62 -27.91
N PHE A 626 -2.51 -17.82 -27.34
CA PHE A 626 -2.73 -19.05 -28.03
C PHE A 626 -4.14 -19.58 -27.75
N LEU A 627 -4.89 -19.88 -28.78
CA LEU A 627 -6.25 -20.44 -28.74
C LEU A 627 -6.32 -21.76 -29.45
N PRO A 628 -7.26 -22.67 -29.12
CA PRO A 628 -7.48 -23.89 -29.89
C PRO A 628 -8.00 -23.62 -31.31
N ASP A 629 -7.46 -24.31 -32.30
CA ASP A 629 -7.91 -24.23 -33.71
C ASP A 629 -9.16 -25.11 -33.92
N VAL A 630 -10.31 -24.58 -33.48
CA VAL A 630 -11.61 -25.27 -33.59
C VAL A 630 -12.63 -24.41 -34.34
N ALA A 631 -13.67 -25.06 -34.86
CA ALA A 631 -14.72 -24.38 -35.61
C ALA A 631 -15.79 -23.70 -34.68
N LEU A 632 -15.81 -24.01 -33.38
CA LEU A 632 -16.75 -23.43 -32.42
C LEU A 632 -16.47 -21.93 -32.23
N LYS A 633 -17.48 -21.11 -32.40
CA LYS A 633 -17.45 -19.68 -32.12
C LYS A 633 -18.72 -19.28 -31.39
N ASP A 634 -18.58 -18.51 -30.33
CA ASP A 634 -19.69 -17.98 -29.56
C ASP A 634 -19.40 -16.55 -29.11
N GLU A 635 -20.38 -15.90 -28.47
CA GLU A 635 -20.31 -14.51 -28.02
C GLU A 635 -19.17 -14.27 -27.04
N VAL A 636 -18.84 -15.24 -26.17
CA VAL A 636 -17.76 -15.12 -25.18
C VAL A 636 -16.40 -15.06 -25.89
N LEU A 637 -16.16 -15.94 -26.85
CA LEU A 637 -14.93 -15.93 -27.65
C LEU A 637 -14.80 -14.64 -28.47
N GLU A 638 -15.91 -14.17 -29.08
CA GLU A 638 -15.90 -12.92 -29.85
C GLU A 638 -15.54 -11.72 -28.95
N THR A 639 -16.10 -11.66 -27.75
CA THR A 639 -15.76 -10.63 -26.76
C THR A 639 -14.30 -10.68 -26.35
N LEU A 640 -13.77 -11.88 -26.09
CA LEU A 640 -12.36 -12.09 -25.77
C LEU A 640 -11.45 -11.63 -26.91
N LEU A 641 -11.75 -12.02 -28.16
CA LEU A 641 -10.99 -11.61 -29.33
C LEU A 641 -10.99 -10.09 -29.52
N GLN A 642 -12.12 -9.43 -29.30
CA GLN A 642 -12.20 -7.97 -29.33
C GLN A 642 -11.27 -7.33 -28.28
N GLN A 643 -11.27 -7.82 -27.05
CA GLN A 643 -10.37 -7.32 -25.99
C GLN A 643 -8.88 -7.50 -26.35
N ILE A 644 -8.54 -8.64 -26.97
CA ILE A 644 -7.17 -8.93 -27.42
C ILE A 644 -6.77 -7.99 -28.55
N GLU A 645 -7.66 -7.73 -29.52
CA GLU A 645 -7.43 -6.79 -30.63
C GLU A 645 -7.24 -5.35 -30.11
N GLU A 646 -8.09 -4.89 -29.18
CA GLU A 646 -7.96 -3.58 -28.53
C GLU A 646 -6.64 -3.42 -27.75
N ALA A 647 -6.07 -4.53 -27.27
CA ALA A 647 -4.78 -4.56 -26.63
C ALA A 647 -3.59 -4.65 -27.60
N ASN A 648 -3.86 -4.82 -28.89
CA ASN A 648 -2.87 -5.01 -29.95
C ASN A 648 -1.93 -6.19 -29.68
N VAL A 649 -2.51 -7.33 -29.23
CA VAL A 649 -1.82 -8.59 -28.96
C VAL A 649 -2.14 -9.57 -30.10
N SER A 650 -1.14 -10.32 -30.58
CA SER A 650 -1.35 -11.32 -31.63
C SER A 650 -2.03 -12.58 -31.09
N VAL A 651 -2.96 -13.12 -31.87
CA VAL A 651 -3.61 -14.40 -31.61
C VAL A 651 -2.99 -15.44 -32.54
N GLU A 652 -2.62 -16.59 -31.98
CA GLU A 652 -2.17 -17.78 -32.73
C GLU A 652 -3.08 -18.94 -32.33
N TYR A 653 -3.47 -19.72 -33.34
CA TYR A 653 -4.32 -20.91 -33.15
C TYR A 653 -3.45 -22.16 -33.16
N LEU A 654 -3.67 -23.05 -32.20
CA LEU A 654 -2.90 -24.28 -32.03
C LEU A 654 -3.77 -25.52 -32.27
N SER A 655 -3.15 -26.50 -32.89
CA SER A 655 -3.73 -27.82 -33.13
C SER A 655 -2.76 -28.97 -32.85
N ALA A 656 -3.28 -30.18 -32.69
CA ALA A 656 -2.49 -31.36 -32.38
C ALA A 656 -1.36 -31.59 -33.38
N GLY A 657 -0.16 -31.82 -32.87
CA GLY A 657 1.07 -32.00 -33.64
C GLY A 657 1.93 -30.76 -33.76
N GLU A 658 1.40 -29.56 -33.45
CA GLU A 658 2.20 -28.34 -33.42
C GLU A 658 3.04 -28.29 -32.16
N HIS A 659 4.21 -27.70 -32.29
CA HIS A 659 5.11 -27.52 -31.15
C HIS A 659 5.89 -26.22 -31.26
N MET A 660 6.26 -25.66 -30.16
CA MET A 660 7.15 -24.53 -30.05
C MET A 660 8.32 -24.85 -29.09
N THR A 661 9.46 -24.21 -29.31
CA THR A 661 10.66 -24.38 -28.48
C THR A 661 11.10 -23.03 -27.97
N ASP A 662 11.47 -22.98 -26.69
CA ASP A 662 12.07 -21.83 -26.06
C ASP A 662 13.27 -22.28 -25.21
N GLY A 663 14.47 -22.05 -25.76
CA GLY A 663 15.70 -22.61 -25.21
C GLY A 663 15.65 -24.14 -25.14
N ALA A 664 15.68 -24.69 -23.94
CA ALA A 664 15.60 -26.13 -23.71
C ALA A 664 14.15 -26.64 -23.49
N LEU A 665 13.19 -25.74 -23.32
CA LEU A 665 11.78 -26.08 -23.13
C LEU A 665 11.11 -26.32 -24.49
N GLN A 666 10.42 -27.45 -24.63
CA GLN A 666 9.52 -27.74 -25.75
C GLN A 666 8.10 -27.81 -25.21
N ILE A 667 7.20 -27.08 -25.86
CA ILE A 667 5.75 -27.09 -25.61
C ILE A 667 5.10 -27.70 -26.84
N SER A 668 4.39 -28.81 -26.70
CA SER A 668 3.73 -29.52 -27.78
C SER A 668 2.24 -29.57 -27.53
N CYS A 669 1.46 -29.22 -28.55
CA CYS A 669 0.01 -29.34 -28.52
C CYS A 669 -0.38 -30.77 -28.92
N LEU A 670 -1.16 -31.45 -28.09
CA LEU A 670 -1.65 -32.81 -28.31
C LEU A 670 -3.12 -32.83 -28.72
N HIS A 671 -3.89 -31.80 -28.38
CA HIS A 671 -5.31 -31.62 -28.70
C HIS A 671 -5.61 -30.11 -28.72
N PRO A 672 -6.62 -29.64 -29.53
CA PRO A 672 -7.53 -30.36 -30.43
C PRO A 672 -6.92 -30.68 -31.79
N TYR A 673 -7.59 -31.54 -32.56
CA TYR A 673 -7.29 -31.70 -33.99
C TYR A 673 -7.86 -30.52 -34.78
N ALA A 674 -7.09 -30.00 -35.73
CA ALA A 674 -7.43 -28.80 -36.50
C ALA A 674 -8.84 -28.83 -37.07
N LYS A 675 -9.58 -27.72 -36.89
CA LYS A 675 -10.92 -27.47 -37.44
C LYS A 675 -11.99 -28.52 -37.09
N LYS A 676 -11.74 -29.34 -36.07
CA LYS A 676 -12.77 -30.23 -35.52
C LYS A 676 -13.87 -29.37 -34.90
N MET A 677 -15.12 -29.74 -35.10
CA MET A 677 -16.25 -29.15 -34.38
C MET A 677 -16.36 -29.87 -33.04
N PRO A 678 -16.05 -29.25 -31.89
CA PRO A 678 -16.22 -29.86 -30.58
C PRO A 678 -17.71 -29.89 -30.20
N GLU A 679 -18.07 -30.77 -29.27
CA GLU A 679 -19.44 -30.86 -28.74
C GLU A 679 -19.73 -29.68 -27.80
N ASP A 680 -18.76 -29.30 -27.01
CA ASP A 680 -18.80 -28.14 -26.09
C ASP A 680 -17.44 -27.43 -26.02
N ARG A 681 -17.28 -26.47 -25.10
CA ARG A 681 -16.04 -25.72 -24.92
C ARG A 681 -14.93 -26.58 -24.31
N ASN A 682 -15.27 -27.51 -23.41
CA ASN A 682 -14.30 -28.40 -22.75
C ASN A 682 -13.69 -29.36 -23.79
N ASP A 683 -14.51 -29.86 -24.72
CA ASP A 683 -14.03 -30.64 -25.88
C ASP A 683 -13.05 -29.87 -26.79
N ALA A 684 -13.02 -28.55 -26.69
CA ALA A 684 -12.09 -27.70 -27.41
C ALA A 684 -10.74 -27.52 -26.69
N SER A 685 -10.59 -28.03 -25.46
CA SER A 685 -9.44 -27.73 -24.58
C SER A 685 -8.10 -28.05 -25.25
N LEU A 686 -7.16 -27.09 -25.14
CA LEU A 686 -5.76 -27.34 -25.50
C LEU A 686 -5.15 -28.30 -24.48
N VAL A 687 -4.66 -29.43 -24.97
CA VAL A 687 -3.82 -30.34 -24.19
C VAL A 687 -2.37 -30.08 -24.55
N LEU A 688 -1.60 -29.61 -23.59
CA LEU A 688 -0.21 -29.23 -23.79
C LEU A 688 0.73 -30.18 -23.05
N ARG A 689 1.80 -30.60 -23.72
CA ARG A 689 2.91 -31.32 -23.11
C ARG A 689 4.13 -30.43 -23.05
N LEU A 690 4.59 -30.16 -21.84
CA LEU A 690 5.86 -29.50 -21.56
C LEU A 690 6.96 -30.55 -21.45
N SER A 691 8.12 -30.34 -22.08
CA SER A 691 9.26 -31.25 -21.95
C SER A 691 10.59 -30.47 -21.93
N GLN A 692 11.48 -30.82 -21.00
CA GLN A 692 12.83 -30.28 -20.89
C GLN A 692 13.75 -31.33 -20.28
N GLY A 693 14.64 -31.92 -21.09
CA GLY A 693 15.44 -33.08 -20.64
C GLY A 693 14.56 -34.23 -20.23
N ASP A 694 14.74 -34.73 -19.02
CA ASP A 694 13.93 -35.82 -18.44
C ASP A 694 12.60 -35.34 -17.84
N PHE A 695 12.41 -34.04 -17.67
CA PHE A 695 11.15 -33.47 -17.16
C PHE A 695 10.07 -33.49 -18.23
N GLN A 696 8.92 -34.02 -17.87
CA GLN A 696 7.71 -33.97 -18.69
C GLN A 696 6.49 -33.65 -17.81
N MET A 697 5.64 -32.78 -18.31
CA MET A 697 4.38 -32.39 -17.66
C MET A 697 3.29 -32.30 -18.71
N LEU A 698 2.11 -32.80 -18.37
CA LEU A 698 0.91 -32.69 -19.16
C LEU A 698 -0.05 -31.70 -18.52
N LEU A 699 -0.57 -30.78 -19.29
CA LEU A 699 -1.61 -29.83 -18.92
C LEU A 699 -2.82 -30.12 -19.81
N THR A 700 -3.92 -30.52 -19.20
CA THR A 700 -5.06 -31.10 -19.94
C THR A 700 -6.20 -30.11 -20.16
N GLY A 701 -6.26 -29.03 -19.40
CA GLY A 701 -7.50 -28.28 -19.24
C GLY A 701 -8.58 -29.15 -18.58
N ASP A 702 -9.83 -28.83 -18.78
CA ASP A 702 -11.00 -29.55 -18.22
C ASP A 702 -11.41 -30.75 -19.05
#